data_bf6c7845acc223580a81151848d5a99f
#
_entry.id   bf6c7845acc223580a81151848d5a99f
#
_cell.length_a   1.000
_cell.length_b   1.000
_cell.length_c   1.000
_cell.angle_alpha   90.00
_cell.angle_beta   90.00
_cell.angle_gamma   90.00
#
_symmetry.space_group_name_H-M   'P 1'
#
loop_
_entity.id
_entity.type
_entity.pdbx_description
1 polymer ?
#
loop_
_entity_poly.entity_id
_entity_poly.type
_entity_poly.pdbx_seq_one_letter_code
_entity_poly.pdbx_strand_id
1 'polypeptide(L)'
;MPQTRSPSRDAVMRTYRALCSPFVNEEMFRRALGTGRGDIGSVGRYLALPVLRRPVLSPYFDPVFYVASNSDLTAGQQDPLLHFIEHGFEELRSPHPLVDLPFMVSQDARALGSPPSLATLMEVLDYDLAPASPYFDAAWYAAEVAGEAPAQGMLHHLLASGLAAGRSPNPWLDPAWYAARYDDVPKDAYGALRHFVVAGDVAARAAGPMFDGQLYHRRYVDVADAGMPPLWHYLTNGRLEGRQVPSEQPAPAAAPARPGGTVAVAEAMPLDQDAMLRADAEMRLLLDMARQDRKDRVKVRRPHVVIARAPLEDMARIALPAAAAPRLSILIPAFNEIDHTVACLLAIAEAPPATPFEVVLADDCSTDPGMASLARVPNLIYLRQPRNAGFVHTCNAAFAQCRGDYVLLLNNDAQPLPGAIDRMVAVLDGDPAIAAAGPKLLYPEGRLQEAGCFIRPNGESEMVGLFADPDEPGFCRDRDVTYCSGAALLVRRAAVGATLFDPDFAPAYCEDADLCLRLIAAGHRIRYVHEAVAIHYLSVSTNRQSQARKLRNIARNQQKLAGRWADLLGRLDAVRPIAFYLPQFHATPENDLWWGSGFTEWTNVVKARPSYEGHYQPHLPGDLGFYDLRVAESLARQAELARRYGIAGFCVYYYNFGNRRVLGAPLDVVRANPDLAFNYCLCWANENWTRHWDGGSREVLLEQSYDAATLASIIADAVAHAADPRYLRVDGRPLFLVYRPLQLPDAPGFAAACRAAFAQAGFAGVHLVYVESMEAVDQKVRPADLGFDACVEFPPHGRAVPAETAAQIVKDGWSGYRYDYPQTVRAFCKRDSVPYTRYPAVFPSWDNTPRQPMQGTSFDGATPEAFRVYVEAKIDEARRFLMGEERLLFVNAWNEWAEGAHLEPDTGFGHRWLEAMRDALTVARWA
;
A
#
# COMPACT_ATOMS: atom_id res chain seq x y z
N MET A 1 -38.29 50.23 8.01
CA MET A 1 -37.88 49.58 6.75
C MET A 1 -36.58 50.23 6.31
N PRO A 2 -35.44 49.50 6.24
CA PRO A 2 -34.23 50.07 5.68
C PRO A 2 -34.40 50.16 4.14
N GLN A 3 -34.13 51.33 3.61
CA GLN A 3 -34.16 51.63 2.18
C GLN A 3 -33.13 50.72 1.47
N THR A 4 -33.61 49.82 0.62
CA THR A 4 -32.76 49.01 -0.29
C THR A 4 -32.13 49.98 -1.29
N ARG A 5 -30.83 50.27 -1.14
CA ARG A 5 -30.06 50.96 -2.19
C ARG A 5 -30.12 50.12 -3.45
N SER A 6 -30.45 50.70 -4.58
CA SER A 6 -30.37 50.08 -5.88
C SER A 6 -28.94 49.53 -6.07
N PRO A 7 -28.79 48.24 -6.52
CA PRO A 7 -27.46 47.65 -6.72
C PRO A 7 -26.65 48.47 -7.71
N SER A 8 -25.34 48.60 -7.50
CA SER A 8 -24.44 49.29 -8.42
C SER A 8 -24.41 48.56 -9.79
N ARG A 9 -24.16 49.32 -10.87
CA ARG A 9 -24.04 48.74 -12.23
C ARG A 9 -23.02 47.59 -12.28
N ASP A 10 -21.93 47.70 -11.55
CA ASP A 10 -20.89 46.65 -11.47
C ASP A 10 -21.37 45.39 -10.73
N ALA A 11 -22.17 45.54 -9.68
CA ALA A 11 -22.78 44.41 -8.98
C ALA A 11 -23.78 43.67 -9.89
N VAL A 12 -24.59 44.42 -10.63
CA VAL A 12 -25.54 43.85 -11.61
C VAL A 12 -24.80 43.08 -12.71
N MET A 13 -23.71 43.65 -13.23
CA MET A 13 -22.94 42.99 -14.29
C MET A 13 -22.16 41.77 -13.82
N ARG A 14 -21.62 41.77 -12.60
CA ARG A 14 -21.02 40.58 -11.99
C ARG A 14 -22.04 39.48 -11.81
N THR A 15 -23.15 39.77 -11.18
CA THR A 15 -24.26 38.83 -10.97
C THR A 15 -24.77 38.29 -12.32
N TYR A 16 -24.90 39.12 -13.35
CA TYR A 16 -25.27 38.69 -14.70
C TYR A 16 -24.32 37.62 -15.25
N ARG A 17 -23.01 37.90 -15.19
CA ARG A 17 -22.00 36.90 -15.68
C ARG A 17 -22.08 35.61 -14.90
N ALA A 18 -22.19 35.64 -13.59
CA ALA A 18 -22.30 34.45 -12.75
C ALA A 18 -23.58 33.66 -13.04
N LEU A 19 -24.72 34.31 -13.21
CA LEU A 19 -25.98 33.65 -13.55
C LEU A 19 -26.05 33.12 -14.99
N CYS A 20 -25.17 33.61 -15.90
CA CYS A 20 -24.97 33.03 -17.23
C CYS A 20 -24.01 31.82 -17.23
N SER A 21 -23.43 31.45 -16.07
CA SER A 21 -22.56 30.26 -15.93
C SER A 21 -23.28 28.97 -16.36
N PRO A 22 -22.56 28.01 -16.97
CA PRO A 22 -23.07 26.66 -17.24
C PRO A 22 -23.64 25.97 -16.00
N PHE A 23 -23.14 26.32 -14.81
CA PHE A 23 -23.57 25.74 -13.54
C PHE A 23 -25.01 26.13 -13.14
N VAL A 24 -25.57 27.19 -13.73
CA VAL A 24 -26.96 27.61 -13.54
C VAL A 24 -27.87 26.92 -14.53
N ASN A 25 -28.84 26.13 -14.04
CA ASN A 25 -29.81 25.42 -14.90
C ASN A 25 -30.83 26.38 -15.52
N GLU A 26 -30.94 26.40 -16.83
CA GLU A 26 -31.80 27.32 -17.59
C GLU A 26 -33.30 27.16 -17.27
N GLU A 27 -33.75 25.93 -17.06
CA GLU A 27 -35.16 25.66 -16.76
C GLU A 27 -35.51 26.08 -15.35
N MET A 28 -34.62 25.76 -14.36
CA MET A 28 -34.81 26.24 -12.97
C MET A 28 -34.79 27.77 -12.92
N PHE A 29 -33.89 28.41 -13.66
CA PHE A 29 -33.83 29.84 -13.76
C PHE A 29 -35.14 30.43 -14.32
N ARG A 30 -35.63 29.86 -15.43
CA ARG A 30 -36.89 30.29 -16.09
C ARG A 30 -38.10 30.11 -15.16
N ARG A 31 -38.20 28.97 -14.49
CA ARG A 31 -39.26 28.73 -13.48
C ARG A 31 -39.24 29.74 -12.34
N ALA A 32 -38.06 30.05 -11.83
CA ALA A 32 -37.92 30.92 -10.65
C ALA A 32 -38.10 32.40 -10.97
N LEU A 33 -37.66 32.89 -12.15
CA LEU A 33 -37.54 34.30 -12.48
C LEU A 33 -38.36 34.71 -13.69
N GLY A 34 -39.04 33.81 -14.35
CA GLY A 34 -40.03 34.03 -15.42
C GLY A 34 -39.44 34.31 -16.83
N THR A 35 -38.11 34.37 -16.96
CA THR A 35 -37.40 34.66 -18.22
C THR A 35 -36.07 33.89 -18.28
N GLY A 36 -35.41 33.81 -19.49
CA GLY A 36 -34.13 33.13 -19.66
C GLY A 36 -32.93 33.82 -18.99
N ARG A 37 -31.83 33.12 -18.83
CA ARG A 37 -30.58 33.57 -18.17
C ARG A 37 -29.99 34.84 -18.79
N GLY A 38 -30.24 35.11 -20.06
CA GLY A 38 -29.74 36.29 -20.75
C GLY A 38 -30.51 37.59 -20.48
N ASP A 39 -31.56 37.59 -19.66
CA ASP A 39 -32.36 38.77 -19.36
C ASP A 39 -31.83 39.55 -18.14
N ILE A 40 -31.27 40.72 -18.35
CA ILE A 40 -30.77 41.61 -17.28
C ILE A 40 -31.88 42.01 -16.30
N GLY A 41 -33.13 42.09 -16.72
CA GLY A 41 -34.28 42.36 -15.84
C GLY A 41 -34.48 41.26 -14.79
N SER A 42 -34.19 40.00 -15.13
CA SER A 42 -34.21 38.87 -14.21
C SER A 42 -33.09 38.95 -13.14
N VAL A 43 -31.93 39.48 -13.50
CA VAL A 43 -30.83 39.75 -12.55
C VAL A 43 -31.26 40.77 -11.51
N GLY A 44 -31.96 41.82 -11.94
CA GLY A 44 -32.53 42.81 -11.04
C GLY A 44 -33.56 42.19 -10.07
N ARG A 45 -34.45 41.32 -10.57
CA ARG A 45 -35.40 40.58 -9.71
C ARG A 45 -34.70 39.63 -8.75
N TYR A 46 -33.66 38.89 -9.18
CA TYR A 46 -32.87 38.05 -8.31
C TYR A 46 -32.20 38.85 -7.18
N LEU A 47 -31.54 39.95 -7.51
CA LEU A 47 -30.86 40.80 -6.54
C LEU A 47 -31.81 41.51 -5.58
N ALA A 48 -33.05 41.80 -5.99
CA ALA A 48 -34.07 42.38 -5.14
C ALA A 48 -34.56 41.43 -4.02
N LEU A 49 -34.32 40.12 -4.16
CA LEU A 49 -34.67 39.15 -3.13
C LEU A 49 -33.64 39.18 -1.99
N PRO A 50 -34.05 39.05 -0.72
CA PRO A 50 -33.15 38.81 0.39
C PRO A 50 -32.30 37.55 0.11
N VAL A 51 -31.01 37.54 0.42
CA VAL A 51 -30.06 36.44 0.09
C VAL A 51 -30.63 35.08 0.44
N LEU A 52 -31.22 34.93 1.65
CA LEU A 52 -31.79 33.65 2.14
C LEU A 52 -33.12 33.27 1.46
N ARG A 53 -33.69 34.13 0.61
CA ARG A 53 -34.92 33.85 -0.16
C ARG A 53 -34.68 33.75 -1.66
N ARG A 54 -33.42 33.80 -2.08
CA ARG A 54 -33.06 33.61 -3.47
C ARG A 54 -33.29 32.13 -3.89
N PRO A 55 -33.84 31.90 -5.12
CA PRO A 55 -34.13 30.56 -5.56
C PRO A 55 -32.83 29.75 -5.79
N VAL A 56 -32.93 28.45 -5.56
CA VAL A 56 -31.90 27.52 -6.00
C VAL A 56 -31.98 27.39 -7.53
N LEU A 57 -30.85 27.58 -8.21
CA LEU A 57 -30.78 27.68 -9.66
C LEU A 57 -29.92 26.57 -10.31
N SER A 58 -29.45 25.61 -9.52
CA SER A 58 -28.75 24.44 -9.97
C SER A 58 -29.17 23.22 -9.15
N PRO A 59 -29.41 22.04 -9.74
CA PRO A 59 -29.72 20.82 -9.00
C PRO A 59 -28.53 20.36 -8.12
N TYR A 60 -27.33 20.81 -8.41
CA TYR A 60 -26.08 20.46 -7.74
C TYR A 60 -25.58 21.53 -6.78
N PHE A 61 -26.47 22.47 -6.35
CA PHE A 61 -26.13 23.52 -5.40
C PHE A 61 -27.14 23.61 -4.27
N ASP A 62 -26.68 23.42 -3.04
CA ASP A 62 -27.47 23.66 -1.84
C ASP A 62 -26.88 24.85 -1.05
N PRO A 63 -27.58 26.00 -1.03
CA PRO A 63 -27.07 27.19 -0.35
C PRO A 63 -26.96 27.01 1.18
N VAL A 64 -27.80 26.18 1.79
CA VAL A 64 -27.78 25.91 3.24
C VAL A 64 -26.57 25.02 3.58
N PHE A 65 -26.35 23.96 2.80
CA PHE A 65 -25.16 23.13 2.93
C PHE A 65 -23.88 23.94 2.71
N TYR A 66 -23.85 24.73 1.64
CA TYR A 66 -22.67 25.51 1.27
C TYR A 66 -22.23 26.48 2.35
N VAL A 67 -23.20 27.21 2.96
CA VAL A 67 -22.92 28.10 4.09
C VAL A 67 -22.54 27.34 5.36
N ALA A 68 -23.22 26.24 5.67
CA ALA A 68 -22.90 25.41 6.84
C ALA A 68 -21.50 24.79 6.77
N SER A 69 -21.04 24.44 5.56
CA SER A 69 -19.72 23.82 5.33
C SER A 69 -18.57 24.83 5.19
N ASN A 70 -18.88 26.15 5.12
CA ASN A 70 -17.87 27.19 4.92
C ASN A 70 -18.03 28.30 5.97
N SER A 71 -17.30 28.19 7.08
CA SER A 71 -17.41 29.04 8.27
C SER A 71 -17.01 30.52 8.06
N ASP A 72 -16.35 30.83 6.93
CA ASP A 72 -15.99 32.18 6.52
C ASP A 72 -17.16 32.93 5.83
N LEU A 73 -18.22 32.20 5.48
CA LEU A 73 -19.44 32.80 4.92
C LEU A 73 -20.44 33.12 6.02
N THR A 74 -20.88 34.37 6.04
CA THR A 74 -21.94 34.82 6.98
C THR A 74 -23.29 34.71 6.29
N ALA A 75 -24.20 33.93 6.87
CA ALA A 75 -25.55 33.74 6.35
C ALA A 75 -26.26 35.13 6.16
N GLY A 76 -26.70 35.39 4.92
CA GLY A 76 -27.42 36.61 4.59
C GLY A 76 -26.56 37.80 4.19
N GLN A 77 -25.24 37.79 4.30
CA GLN A 77 -24.36 38.88 3.85
C GLN A 77 -23.81 38.65 2.43
N GLN A 78 -23.51 37.44 2.08
CA GLN A 78 -23.00 37.05 0.75
C GLN A 78 -23.98 36.06 0.08
N ASP A 79 -24.11 36.18 -1.23
CA ASP A 79 -24.87 35.20 -2.01
C ASP A 79 -24.07 33.91 -2.19
N PRO A 80 -24.53 32.78 -1.63
CA PRO A 80 -23.77 31.55 -1.65
C PRO A 80 -23.51 31.01 -3.07
N LEU A 81 -24.50 31.13 -3.99
CA LEU A 81 -24.35 30.65 -5.36
C LEU A 81 -23.34 31.51 -6.17
N LEU A 82 -23.44 32.83 -6.00
CA LEU A 82 -22.50 33.74 -6.66
C LEU A 82 -21.08 33.54 -6.13
N HIS A 83 -20.94 33.38 -4.80
CA HIS A 83 -19.64 33.09 -4.20
C HIS A 83 -19.05 31.77 -4.73
N PHE A 84 -19.87 30.72 -4.83
CA PHE A 84 -19.41 29.44 -5.38
C PHE A 84 -18.90 29.57 -6.81
N ILE A 85 -19.66 30.27 -7.67
CA ILE A 85 -19.30 30.45 -9.09
C ILE A 85 -18.05 31.32 -9.27
N GLU A 86 -17.89 32.36 -8.44
CA GLU A 86 -16.78 33.33 -8.55
C GLU A 86 -15.50 32.88 -7.87
N HIS A 87 -15.60 32.09 -6.78
CA HIS A 87 -14.48 31.73 -5.93
C HIS A 87 -14.49 30.25 -5.48
N GLY A 88 -15.63 29.78 -5.00
CA GLY A 88 -15.73 28.48 -4.34
C GLY A 88 -15.36 27.29 -5.22
N PHE A 89 -15.63 27.36 -6.52
CA PHE A 89 -15.23 26.32 -7.46
C PHE A 89 -13.71 26.23 -7.61
N GLU A 90 -13.02 27.36 -7.76
CA GLU A 90 -11.55 27.39 -7.83
C GLU A 90 -10.89 26.97 -6.49
N GLU A 91 -11.59 27.22 -5.39
CA GLU A 91 -11.18 26.82 -4.04
C GLU A 91 -11.57 25.36 -3.72
N LEU A 92 -12.14 24.62 -4.65
CA LEU A 92 -12.64 23.24 -4.48
C LEU A 92 -13.63 23.09 -3.31
N ARG A 93 -14.49 24.11 -3.07
CA ARG A 93 -15.55 24.02 -2.06
C ARG A 93 -16.70 23.18 -2.58
N SER A 94 -17.13 22.19 -1.83
CA SER A 94 -18.24 21.32 -2.22
C SER A 94 -19.57 22.08 -2.25
N PRO A 95 -20.29 22.11 -3.39
CA PRO A 95 -21.51 22.91 -3.55
C PRO A 95 -22.78 22.23 -3.01
N HIS A 96 -22.73 20.91 -2.76
CA HIS A 96 -23.90 20.09 -2.47
C HIS A 96 -23.49 18.86 -1.61
N PRO A 97 -24.36 18.31 -0.72
CA PRO A 97 -24.02 17.13 0.10
C PRO A 97 -23.56 15.90 -0.69
N LEU A 98 -24.02 15.74 -1.92
CA LEU A 98 -23.62 14.65 -2.83
C LEU A 98 -22.69 15.09 -3.96
N VAL A 99 -22.06 16.27 -3.84
CA VAL A 99 -21.02 16.75 -4.76
C VAL A 99 -19.84 17.24 -3.95
N ASP A 100 -18.81 16.39 -3.87
CA ASP A 100 -17.60 16.64 -3.08
C ASP A 100 -16.42 16.86 -4.04
N LEU A 101 -16.12 18.15 -4.31
CA LEU A 101 -15.07 18.52 -5.28
C LEU A 101 -13.67 18.01 -4.86
N PRO A 102 -13.25 18.12 -3.58
CA PRO A 102 -12.01 17.49 -3.13
C PRO A 102 -11.95 15.98 -3.38
N PHE A 103 -13.05 15.27 -3.12
CA PHE A 103 -13.14 13.84 -3.39
C PHE A 103 -13.07 13.56 -4.89
N MET A 104 -13.82 14.25 -5.73
CA MET A 104 -13.80 14.08 -7.19
C MET A 104 -12.39 14.23 -7.76
N VAL A 105 -11.66 15.27 -7.35
CA VAL A 105 -10.28 15.51 -7.78
C VAL A 105 -9.32 14.45 -7.23
N SER A 106 -9.58 13.91 -6.05
CA SER A 106 -8.79 12.81 -5.50
C SER A 106 -8.96 11.49 -6.27
N GLN A 107 -10.14 11.27 -6.86
CA GLN A 107 -10.41 10.09 -7.68
C GLN A 107 -9.81 10.23 -9.10
N ASP A 108 -9.93 11.39 -9.70
CA ASP A 108 -9.29 11.74 -10.97
C ASP A 108 -8.96 13.23 -11.00
N ALA A 109 -7.68 13.57 -11.04
CA ALA A 109 -7.22 14.97 -11.13
C ALA A 109 -7.76 15.74 -12.34
N ARG A 110 -8.30 15.05 -13.37
CA ARG A 110 -8.93 15.64 -14.56
C ARG A 110 -10.45 15.67 -14.49
N ALA A 111 -11.06 15.20 -13.41
CA ALA A 111 -12.53 15.14 -13.26
C ALA A 111 -13.21 16.51 -13.50
N LEU A 112 -12.52 17.61 -13.24
CA LEU A 112 -13.02 18.98 -13.44
C LEU A 112 -12.53 19.62 -14.76
N GLY A 113 -11.79 18.88 -15.59
CA GLY A 113 -11.17 19.36 -16.84
C GLY A 113 -9.73 19.86 -16.66
N SER A 114 -9.08 20.20 -17.78
CA SER A 114 -7.73 20.77 -17.79
C SER A 114 -7.64 21.91 -18.80
N PRO A 115 -7.77 23.17 -18.36
CA PRO A 115 -7.97 23.66 -16.99
C PRO A 115 -9.37 23.33 -16.42
N PRO A 116 -9.54 23.31 -15.09
CA PRO A 116 -10.84 23.08 -14.44
C PRO A 116 -11.90 24.07 -14.89
N SER A 117 -13.12 23.58 -15.14
CA SER A 117 -14.23 24.45 -15.59
C SER A 117 -15.58 23.98 -15.05
N LEU A 118 -16.47 24.95 -14.77
CA LEU A 118 -17.85 24.67 -14.38
C LEU A 118 -18.66 23.94 -15.47
N ALA A 119 -18.29 24.12 -16.75
CA ALA A 119 -18.90 23.36 -17.83
C ALA A 119 -18.57 21.88 -17.78
N THR A 120 -17.30 21.55 -17.56
CA THR A 120 -16.86 20.16 -17.35
C THR A 120 -17.47 19.55 -16.10
N LEU A 121 -17.53 20.30 -14.99
CA LEU A 121 -18.20 19.84 -13.78
C LEU A 121 -19.66 19.45 -14.07
N MET A 122 -20.40 20.29 -14.80
CA MET A 122 -21.79 19.98 -15.16
C MET A 122 -21.91 18.73 -16.01
N GLU A 123 -21.04 18.56 -17.01
CA GLU A 123 -21.04 17.39 -17.88
C GLU A 123 -20.75 16.10 -17.06
N VAL A 124 -19.78 16.16 -16.13
CA VAL A 124 -19.45 15.05 -15.25
C VAL A 124 -20.62 14.66 -14.35
N LEU A 125 -21.31 15.65 -13.76
CA LEU A 125 -22.44 15.39 -12.86
C LEU A 125 -23.72 14.98 -13.61
N ASP A 126 -23.94 15.49 -14.82
CA ASP A 126 -25.14 15.18 -15.63
C ASP A 126 -25.07 13.78 -16.24
N TYR A 127 -23.88 13.18 -16.40
CA TYR A 127 -23.68 11.89 -17.05
C TYR A 127 -22.91 10.87 -16.20
N ASP A 128 -22.70 11.14 -14.91
CA ASP A 128 -21.96 10.29 -13.97
C ASP A 128 -20.58 9.84 -14.49
N LEU A 129 -19.84 10.76 -15.15
CA LEU A 129 -18.55 10.44 -15.76
C LEU A 129 -17.43 10.21 -14.73
N ALA A 130 -17.63 10.63 -13.49
CA ALA A 130 -16.77 10.37 -12.37
C ALA A 130 -17.60 10.30 -11.07
N PRO A 131 -17.12 9.60 -10.01
CA PRO A 131 -17.77 9.58 -8.70
C PRO A 131 -17.88 10.99 -8.11
N ALA A 132 -19.10 11.44 -7.84
CA ALA A 132 -19.38 12.81 -7.38
C ALA A 132 -19.17 12.99 -5.88
N SER A 133 -19.38 11.95 -5.06
CA SER A 133 -19.29 11.97 -3.61
C SER A 133 -19.13 10.56 -3.06
N PRO A 134 -18.45 10.38 -1.93
CA PRO A 134 -18.44 9.09 -1.23
C PRO A 134 -19.84 8.62 -0.84
N TYR A 135 -20.74 9.54 -0.53
CA TYR A 135 -22.10 9.23 -0.12
C TYR A 135 -23.05 8.84 -1.28
N PHE A 136 -22.60 8.85 -2.54
CA PHE A 136 -23.40 8.44 -3.69
C PHE A 136 -22.75 7.31 -4.48
N ASP A 137 -23.42 6.16 -4.54
CA ASP A 137 -23.00 5.00 -5.34
C ASP A 137 -23.87 4.90 -6.59
N ALA A 138 -23.36 5.41 -7.71
CA ALA A 138 -24.09 5.45 -8.97
C ALA A 138 -24.40 4.04 -9.53
N ALA A 139 -23.49 3.08 -9.35
CA ALA A 139 -23.67 1.71 -9.82
C ALA A 139 -24.76 0.98 -9.04
N TRP A 140 -24.71 1.09 -7.71
CA TRP A 140 -25.74 0.52 -6.84
C TRP A 140 -27.11 1.18 -7.11
N TYR A 141 -27.15 2.51 -7.21
CA TYR A 141 -28.38 3.25 -7.47
C TYR A 141 -29.00 2.87 -8.82
N ALA A 142 -28.16 2.67 -9.87
CA ALA A 142 -28.63 2.21 -11.18
C ALA A 142 -29.32 0.83 -11.09
N ALA A 143 -28.82 -0.06 -10.24
CA ALA A 143 -29.46 -1.36 -10.00
C ALA A 143 -30.82 -1.24 -9.29
N GLU A 144 -30.95 -0.30 -8.33
CA GLU A 144 -32.18 0.00 -7.60
C GLU A 144 -33.28 0.59 -8.52
N VAL A 145 -32.89 1.29 -9.57
CA VAL A 145 -33.82 1.91 -10.54
C VAL A 145 -33.92 1.11 -11.84
N ALA A 146 -33.55 -0.18 -11.82
CA ALA A 146 -33.53 -1.04 -12.99
C ALA A 146 -34.91 -1.05 -13.68
N GLY A 147 -34.95 -0.58 -14.96
CA GLY A 147 -36.19 -0.39 -15.75
C GLY A 147 -36.60 1.07 -15.96
N GLU A 148 -36.01 2.02 -15.24
CA GLU A 148 -36.10 3.45 -15.50
C GLU A 148 -34.82 3.85 -16.25
N ALA A 149 -34.95 4.36 -17.48
CA ALA A 149 -33.81 4.88 -18.25
C ALA A 149 -33.81 6.41 -18.14
N PRO A 150 -33.11 7.05 -17.20
CA PRO A 150 -33.08 8.49 -17.09
C PRO A 150 -32.38 9.10 -18.30
N ALA A 151 -32.86 10.23 -18.78
CA ALA A 151 -32.23 10.99 -19.86
C ALA A 151 -30.89 11.64 -19.47
N GLN A 152 -30.65 11.79 -18.17
CA GLN A 152 -29.43 12.26 -17.54
C GLN A 152 -28.93 11.22 -16.55
N GLY A 153 -27.73 11.42 -15.93
CA GLY A 153 -27.11 10.45 -15.02
C GLY A 153 -27.90 10.12 -13.76
N MET A 154 -27.42 9.14 -13.02
CA MET A 154 -28.07 8.59 -11.82
C MET A 154 -28.10 9.59 -10.66
N LEU A 155 -27.04 10.44 -10.52
CA LEU A 155 -27.05 11.51 -9.52
C LEU A 155 -28.16 12.51 -9.83
N HIS A 156 -28.29 12.93 -11.09
CA HIS A 156 -29.37 13.83 -11.50
C HIS A 156 -30.74 13.22 -11.22
N HIS A 157 -30.95 11.95 -11.56
CA HIS A 157 -32.21 11.25 -11.31
C HIS A 157 -32.53 11.16 -9.81
N LEU A 158 -31.53 10.83 -8.95
CA LEU A 158 -31.71 10.79 -7.51
C LEU A 158 -32.17 12.15 -6.96
N LEU A 159 -31.52 13.24 -7.36
CA LEU A 159 -31.83 14.60 -6.89
C LEU A 159 -33.15 15.15 -7.43
N ALA A 160 -33.49 14.83 -8.68
CA ALA A 160 -34.71 15.34 -9.31
C ALA A 160 -35.98 14.64 -8.83
N SER A 161 -35.93 13.35 -8.54
CA SER A 161 -37.12 12.54 -8.22
C SER A 161 -36.89 11.42 -7.20
N GLY A 162 -35.66 10.83 -7.17
CA GLY A 162 -35.40 9.61 -6.41
C GLY A 162 -35.55 9.82 -4.90
N LEU A 163 -34.97 10.87 -4.34
CA LEU A 163 -35.10 11.18 -2.90
C LEU A 163 -36.55 11.43 -2.49
N ALA A 164 -37.31 12.15 -3.32
CA ALA A 164 -38.74 12.38 -3.07
C ALA A 164 -39.56 11.09 -3.16
N ALA A 165 -39.11 10.11 -3.95
CA ALA A 165 -39.70 8.76 -4.02
C ALA A 165 -39.20 7.82 -2.88
N GLY A 166 -38.43 8.31 -1.92
CA GLY A 166 -37.89 7.54 -0.80
C GLY A 166 -36.69 6.66 -1.13
N ARG A 167 -36.00 6.91 -2.23
CA ARG A 167 -34.79 6.15 -2.63
C ARG A 167 -33.57 6.63 -1.89
N SER A 168 -32.65 5.72 -1.59
CA SER A 168 -31.40 5.95 -0.90
C SER A 168 -30.26 6.25 -1.89
N PRO A 169 -29.21 7.02 -1.50
CA PRO A 169 -28.07 7.29 -2.35
C PRO A 169 -27.04 6.14 -2.40
N ASN A 170 -27.06 5.25 -1.40
CA ASN A 170 -26.22 4.05 -1.27
C ASN A 170 -26.86 3.07 -0.29
N PRO A 171 -26.37 1.78 -0.16
CA PRO A 171 -26.99 0.76 0.68
C PRO A 171 -26.99 1.07 2.19
N TRP A 172 -26.12 1.94 2.67
CA TRP A 172 -25.91 2.19 4.10
C TRP A 172 -26.60 3.45 4.62
N LEU A 173 -26.89 4.43 3.73
CA LEU A 173 -27.54 5.68 4.08
C LEU A 173 -28.99 5.70 3.60
N ASP A 174 -29.91 5.59 4.52
CA ASP A 174 -31.36 5.71 4.28
C ASP A 174 -31.89 7.01 4.89
N PRO A 175 -32.12 8.07 4.09
CA PRO A 175 -32.59 9.34 4.60
C PRO A 175 -33.97 9.28 5.25
N ALA A 176 -34.87 8.43 4.77
CA ALA A 176 -36.23 8.30 5.32
C ALA A 176 -36.18 7.62 6.70
N TRP A 177 -35.43 6.54 6.82
CA TRP A 177 -35.19 5.86 8.08
C TRP A 177 -34.50 6.78 9.09
N TYR A 178 -33.47 7.52 8.64
CA TYR A 178 -32.74 8.47 9.47
C TYR A 178 -33.66 9.58 10.02
N ALA A 179 -34.52 10.15 9.17
CA ALA A 179 -35.51 11.14 9.58
C ALA A 179 -36.54 10.58 10.59
N ALA A 180 -36.92 9.31 10.43
CA ALA A 180 -37.85 8.67 11.36
C ALA A 180 -37.23 8.39 12.74
N ARG A 181 -35.91 8.12 12.80
CA ARG A 181 -35.20 7.73 14.02
C ARG A 181 -34.83 8.90 14.94
N TYR A 182 -34.56 10.09 14.39
CA TYR A 182 -34.07 11.23 15.12
C TYR A 182 -35.05 12.43 15.05
N ASP A 183 -35.53 12.92 16.23
CA ASP A 183 -36.54 13.98 16.30
C ASP A 183 -36.03 15.36 15.84
N ASP A 184 -34.73 15.61 15.96
CA ASP A 184 -34.04 16.83 15.55
C ASP A 184 -33.73 16.93 14.05
N VAL A 185 -34.06 15.87 13.28
CA VAL A 185 -33.79 15.78 11.84
C VAL A 185 -35.00 16.25 11.03
N PRO A 186 -34.79 17.02 9.94
CA PRO A 186 -35.86 17.35 8.99
C PRO A 186 -36.59 16.09 8.50
N LYS A 187 -37.92 16.19 8.37
CA LYS A 187 -38.75 15.00 8.04
C LYS A 187 -38.86 14.76 6.53
N ASP A 188 -38.34 15.64 5.69
CA ASP A 188 -38.17 15.39 4.26
C ASP A 188 -36.83 14.69 3.97
N ALA A 189 -36.79 13.82 2.97
CA ALA A 189 -35.64 12.99 2.66
C ALA A 189 -34.38 13.79 2.29
N TYR A 190 -34.57 14.92 1.60
CA TYR A 190 -33.45 15.77 1.21
C TYR A 190 -32.85 16.53 2.40
N GLY A 191 -33.70 17.09 3.27
CA GLY A 191 -33.29 17.73 4.51
C GLY A 191 -32.60 16.74 5.47
N ALA A 192 -33.10 15.51 5.53
CA ALA A 192 -32.49 14.44 6.31
C ALA A 192 -31.11 14.03 5.78
N LEU A 193 -30.94 13.88 4.46
CA LEU A 193 -29.66 13.63 3.79
C LEU A 193 -28.65 14.75 4.12
N ARG A 194 -29.04 16.00 3.91
CA ARG A 194 -28.19 17.15 4.22
C ARG A 194 -27.77 17.18 5.68
N HIS A 195 -28.73 16.99 6.60
CA HIS A 195 -28.46 16.96 8.04
C HIS A 195 -27.47 15.84 8.39
N PHE A 196 -27.63 14.64 7.77
CA PHE A 196 -26.71 13.54 8.00
C PHE A 196 -25.29 13.89 7.57
N VAL A 197 -25.09 14.41 6.35
CA VAL A 197 -23.77 14.74 5.81
C VAL A 197 -23.09 15.86 6.61
N VAL A 198 -23.86 16.87 7.05
CA VAL A 198 -23.28 18.03 7.79
C VAL A 198 -22.98 17.70 9.26
N ALA A 199 -23.87 16.98 9.93
CA ALA A 199 -23.83 16.81 11.38
C ALA A 199 -24.00 15.36 11.85
N GLY A 200 -24.81 14.55 11.17
CA GLY A 200 -25.17 13.23 11.62
C GLY A 200 -24.01 12.25 11.58
N ASP A 201 -23.24 12.22 10.50
CA ASP A 201 -22.08 11.37 10.37
C ASP A 201 -20.95 11.81 11.30
N VAL A 202 -20.71 13.12 11.41
CA VAL A 202 -19.72 13.67 12.38
C VAL A 202 -20.08 13.30 13.82
N ALA A 203 -21.39 13.28 14.15
CA ALA A 203 -21.89 12.85 15.45
C ALA A 203 -21.98 11.31 15.60
N ALA A 204 -21.47 10.57 14.66
CA ALA A 204 -21.52 9.10 14.60
C ALA A 204 -22.94 8.52 14.75
N ARG A 205 -23.96 9.17 14.19
CA ARG A 205 -25.33 8.66 14.20
C ARG A 205 -25.47 7.46 13.24
N ALA A 206 -26.43 6.59 13.53
CA ALA A 206 -26.79 5.53 12.59
C ALA A 206 -27.36 6.13 11.29
N ALA A 207 -26.78 5.75 10.14
CA ALA A 207 -27.16 6.26 8.82
C ALA A 207 -28.39 5.57 8.24
N GLY A 208 -28.63 4.32 8.65
CA GLY A 208 -29.69 3.45 8.18
C GLY A 208 -29.70 2.14 8.97
N PRO A 209 -30.59 1.21 8.61
CA PRO A 209 -30.67 -0.08 9.31
C PRO A 209 -29.39 -0.92 9.15
N MET A 210 -28.60 -0.64 8.12
CA MET A 210 -27.40 -1.38 7.78
C MET A 210 -26.09 -0.71 8.27
N PHE A 211 -26.14 0.50 8.86
CA PHE A 211 -24.95 1.20 9.33
C PHE A 211 -25.20 2.02 10.59
N ASP A 212 -24.54 1.64 11.68
CA ASP A 212 -24.54 2.39 12.93
C ASP A 212 -23.17 3.02 13.19
N GLY A 213 -23.09 4.35 13.14
CA GLY A 213 -21.84 5.08 13.29
C GLY A 213 -21.20 4.95 14.67
N GLN A 214 -22.03 4.86 15.75
CA GLN A 214 -21.51 4.67 17.11
C GLN A 214 -20.94 3.27 17.30
N LEU A 215 -21.59 2.24 16.73
CA LEU A 215 -21.04 0.88 16.72
C LEU A 215 -19.76 0.82 15.89
N TYR A 216 -19.71 1.55 14.77
CA TYR A 216 -18.52 1.64 13.94
C TYR A 216 -17.35 2.28 14.69
N HIS A 217 -17.55 3.43 15.37
CA HIS A 217 -16.54 4.08 16.20
C HIS A 217 -16.09 3.22 17.39
N ARG A 218 -17.02 2.50 18.05
CA ARG A 218 -16.65 1.55 19.11
C ARG A 218 -15.79 0.41 18.62
N ARG A 219 -16.02 -0.06 17.39
CA ARG A 219 -15.26 -1.15 16.79
C ARG A 219 -13.93 -0.68 16.22
N TYR A 220 -13.88 0.54 15.70
CA TYR A 220 -12.72 1.15 15.07
C TYR A 220 -12.33 2.45 15.79
N VAL A 221 -11.67 2.24 16.93
CA VAL A 221 -11.27 3.33 17.86
C VAL A 221 -10.33 4.32 17.16
N ASP A 222 -9.51 3.88 16.23
CA ASP A 222 -8.64 4.72 15.41
C ASP A 222 -9.42 5.76 14.58
N VAL A 223 -10.60 5.39 14.08
CA VAL A 223 -11.51 6.32 13.36
C VAL A 223 -12.12 7.32 14.31
N ALA A 224 -12.55 6.84 15.49
CA ALA A 224 -13.11 7.69 16.53
C ALA A 224 -12.08 8.68 17.08
N ASP A 225 -10.86 8.20 17.38
CA ASP A 225 -9.75 9.03 17.88
C ASP A 225 -9.28 10.06 16.85
N ALA A 226 -9.35 9.71 15.55
CA ALA A 226 -9.08 10.63 14.46
C ALA A 226 -10.20 11.64 14.23
N GLY A 227 -11.34 11.51 14.89
CA GLY A 227 -12.52 12.36 14.72
C GLY A 227 -13.13 12.29 13.31
N MET A 228 -12.92 11.15 12.60
CA MET A 228 -13.44 10.97 11.25
C MET A 228 -14.93 10.58 11.28
N PRO A 229 -15.76 11.15 10.38
CA PRO A 229 -17.15 10.71 10.23
C PRO A 229 -17.21 9.23 9.84
N PRO A 230 -17.90 8.37 10.58
CA PRO A 230 -17.78 6.92 10.45
C PRO A 230 -18.28 6.38 9.11
N LEU A 231 -19.37 6.88 8.55
CA LEU A 231 -19.85 6.43 7.24
C LEU A 231 -18.96 6.96 6.11
N TRP A 232 -18.55 8.21 6.18
CA TRP A 232 -17.59 8.78 5.21
C TRP A 232 -16.30 7.97 5.20
N HIS A 233 -15.73 7.70 6.38
CA HIS A 233 -14.54 6.86 6.49
C HIS A 233 -14.78 5.47 5.92
N TYR A 234 -15.91 4.85 6.23
CA TYR A 234 -16.26 3.53 5.70
C TYR A 234 -16.33 3.51 4.17
N LEU A 235 -16.97 4.52 3.57
CA LEU A 235 -17.16 4.61 2.11
C LEU A 235 -15.87 4.96 1.35
N THR A 236 -14.98 5.73 1.94
CA THR A 236 -13.71 6.16 1.31
C THR A 236 -12.56 5.20 1.57
N ASN A 237 -12.40 4.74 2.80
CA ASN A 237 -11.26 3.95 3.26
C ASN A 237 -11.70 2.61 3.86
N GLY A 238 -12.73 2.62 4.72
CA GLY A 238 -13.11 1.45 5.50
C GLY A 238 -13.52 0.25 4.67
N ARG A 239 -14.18 0.45 3.52
CA ARG A 239 -14.50 -0.63 2.56
C ARG A 239 -13.23 -1.20 1.94
N LEU A 240 -12.29 -0.34 1.58
CA LEU A 240 -10.99 -0.74 1.02
C LEU A 240 -10.10 -1.40 2.08
N GLU A 241 -10.24 -0.99 3.34
CA GLU A 241 -9.57 -1.58 4.49
C GLU A 241 -10.24 -2.88 4.98
N GLY A 242 -11.33 -3.31 4.35
CA GLY A 242 -12.10 -4.50 4.76
C GLY A 242 -12.83 -4.34 6.09
N ARG A 243 -13.09 -3.09 6.55
CA ARG A 243 -13.81 -2.87 7.80
C ARG A 243 -15.27 -3.29 7.66
N GLN A 244 -15.76 -3.99 8.67
CA GLN A 244 -17.14 -4.43 8.70
C GLN A 244 -18.08 -3.36 9.22
N VAL A 245 -19.28 -3.33 8.65
CA VAL A 245 -20.39 -2.51 9.14
C VAL A 245 -21.09 -3.25 10.28
N PRO A 246 -21.01 -2.79 11.53
CA PRO A 246 -21.81 -3.38 12.60
C PRO A 246 -23.27 -2.93 12.46
N SER A 247 -24.20 -3.88 12.36
CA SER A 247 -25.64 -3.65 12.34
C SER A 247 -26.33 -4.37 13.50
N GLU A 248 -27.45 -3.79 14.00
CA GLU A 248 -28.24 -4.40 15.08
C GLU A 248 -29.14 -5.55 14.60
N GLN A 249 -29.22 -5.81 13.29
CA GLN A 249 -30.08 -6.87 12.74
C GLN A 249 -29.27 -8.07 12.23
N PRO A 250 -29.71 -9.32 12.53
CA PRO A 250 -29.10 -10.51 11.94
C PRO A 250 -29.47 -10.63 10.46
N ALA A 251 -28.53 -11.07 9.63
CA ALA A 251 -28.74 -11.29 8.21
C ALA A 251 -29.90 -12.29 7.95
N PRO A 252 -30.70 -12.10 6.88
CA PRO A 252 -31.78 -13.03 6.57
C PRO A 252 -31.23 -14.39 6.14
N ALA A 253 -31.85 -15.45 6.66
CA ALA A 253 -31.48 -16.85 6.41
C ALA A 253 -31.73 -17.26 4.97
N ALA A 254 -30.76 -17.96 4.37
CA ALA A 254 -30.86 -18.52 3.03
C ALA A 254 -31.86 -19.64 2.92
N ALA A 255 -32.62 -19.69 1.83
CA ALA A 255 -33.61 -20.74 1.53
C ALA A 255 -32.90 -22.00 0.97
N PRO A 256 -33.46 -23.21 1.18
CA PRO A 256 -32.79 -24.47 0.90
C PRO A 256 -32.82 -24.87 -0.59
N ALA A 257 -31.72 -25.43 -1.06
CA ALA A 257 -31.56 -25.99 -2.39
C ALA A 257 -32.25 -27.34 -2.57
N ARG A 258 -32.76 -27.60 -3.77
CA ARG A 258 -33.34 -28.87 -4.20
C ARG A 258 -32.34 -29.73 -4.99
N PRO A 259 -32.36 -31.06 -4.86
CA PRO A 259 -31.42 -31.92 -5.55
C PRO A 259 -31.94 -32.39 -6.92
N GLY A 260 -31.05 -32.56 -7.88
CA GLY A 260 -31.30 -33.24 -9.14
C GLY A 260 -30.05 -33.45 -9.93
N GLY A 261 -29.56 -34.68 -9.97
CA GLY A 261 -28.36 -35.04 -10.69
C GLY A 261 -28.58 -35.37 -12.16
N THR A 262 -27.56 -35.10 -12.95
CA THR A 262 -27.17 -35.87 -14.15
C THR A 262 -25.68 -35.60 -14.44
N VAL A 263 -24.94 -36.64 -14.73
CA VAL A 263 -23.54 -36.61 -15.10
C VAL A 263 -23.41 -36.02 -16.51
N ALA A 264 -22.69 -34.90 -16.64
CA ALA A 264 -22.33 -34.33 -17.92
C ALA A 264 -20.81 -34.08 -17.97
N VAL A 265 -20.24 -34.28 -19.14
CA VAL A 265 -18.88 -33.98 -19.56
C VAL A 265 -18.52 -32.57 -19.15
N ALA A 266 -17.31 -32.39 -18.68
CA ALA A 266 -16.79 -31.14 -18.13
C ALA A 266 -17.03 -29.93 -19.04
N GLU A 267 -18.15 -29.27 -18.83
CA GLU A 267 -18.30 -27.86 -19.20
C GLU A 267 -17.56 -27.02 -18.16
N ALA A 268 -16.88 -25.96 -18.62
CA ALA A 268 -16.25 -24.98 -17.75
C ALA A 268 -17.18 -24.64 -16.58
N MET A 269 -16.69 -24.74 -15.34
CA MET A 269 -17.49 -24.46 -14.15
C MET A 269 -18.22 -23.13 -14.33
N PRO A 270 -19.56 -23.06 -14.23
CA PRO A 270 -20.26 -21.79 -14.33
C PRO A 270 -19.73 -20.86 -13.24
N LEU A 271 -19.30 -19.69 -13.66
CA LEU A 271 -18.77 -18.63 -12.80
C LEU A 271 -19.90 -18.12 -11.92
N ASP A 272 -20.02 -18.65 -10.71
CA ASP A 272 -20.89 -18.06 -9.69
C ASP A 272 -20.21 -16.80 -9.16
N GLN A 273 -20.58 -15.63 -9.71
CA GLN A 273 -20.06 -14.33 -9.31
C GLN A 273 -20.26 -14.08 -7.80
N ASP A 274 -21.35 -14.56 -7.24
CA ASP A 274 -21.63 -14.43 -5.81
C ASP A 274 -20.68 -15.29 -4.96
N ALA A 275 -20.33 -16.49 -5.43
CA ALA A 275 -19.33 -17.34 -4.74
C ALA A 275 -17.95 -16.70 -4.79
N MET A 276 -17.60 -16.05 -5.90
CA MET A 276 -16.33 -15.32 -6.07
C MET A 276 -16.23 -14.13 -5.12
N LEU A 277 -17.27 -13.30 -5.06
CA LEU A 277 -17.32 -12.15 -4.16
C LEU A 277 -17.27 -12.58 -2.68
N ARG A 278 -17.94 -13.70 -2.36
CA ARG A 278 -17.87 -14.29 -1.01
C ARG A 278 -16.45 -14.74 -0.67
N ALA A 279 -15.73 -15.40 -1.59
CA ALA A 279 -14.36 -15.86 -1.37
C ALA A 279 -13.38 -14.69 -1.16
N ASP A 280 -13.51 -13.60 -1.92
CA ASP A 280 -12.72 -12.37 -1.73
C ASP A 280 -13.00 -11.74 -0.35
N ALA A 281 -14.28 -11.57 0.00
CA ALA A 281 -14.69 -10.97 1.27
C ALA A 281 -14.26 -11.82 2.48
N GLU A 282 -14.39 -13.14 2.40
CA GLU A 282 -13.94 -14.05 3.45
C GLU A 282 -12.43 -14.00 3.64
N MET A 283 -11.66 -13.99 2.55
CA MET A 283 -10.22 -13.90 2.62
C MET A 283 -9.78 -12.56 3.23
N ARG A 284 -10.37 -11.43 2.82
CA ARG A 284 -10.08 -10.12 3.43
C ARG A 284 -10.36 -10.12 4.92
N LEU A 285 -11.50 -10.64 5.35
CA LEU A 285 -11.86 -10.78 6.76
C LEU A 285 -10.80 -11.57 7.53
N LEU A 286 -10.36 -12.72 7.00
CA LEU A 286 -9.35 -13.56 7.64
C LEU A 286 -8.01 -12.85 7.78
N LEU A 287 -7.62 -12.05 6.78
CA LEU A 287 -6.38 -11.26 6.83
C LEU A 287 -6.49 -10.09 7.82
N ASP A 288 -7.63 -9.45 7.92
CA ASP A 288 -7.86 -8.38 8.91
C ASP A 288 -7.85 -8.91 10.33
N MET A 289 -8.45 -10.07 10.57
CA MET A 289 -8.30 -10.79 11.85
C MET A 289 -6.83 -11.10 12.15
N ALA A 290 -6.03 -11.49 11.14
CA ALA A 290 -4.60 -11.72 11.31
C ALA A 290 -3.83 -10.44 11.68
N ARG A 291 -4.19 -9.29 11.08
CA ARG A 291 -3.62 -7.97 11.40
C ARG A 291 -4.00 -7.53 12.81
N GLN A 292 -5.27 -7.71 13.20
CA GLN A 292 -5.75 -7.36 14.54
C GLN A 292 -5.08 -8.20 15.62
N ASP A 293 -4.97 -9.52 15.43
CA ASP A 293 -4.24 -10.42 16.34
C ASP A 293 -2.78 -9.98 16.59
N ARG A 294 -2.13 -9.32 15.63
CA ARG A 294 -0.79 -8.74 15.82
C ARG A 294 -0.84 -7.49 16.68
N LYS A 295 -1.79 -6.57 16.41
CA LYS A 295 -1.96 -5.35 17.20
C LYS A 295 -2.24 -5.64 18.66
N ASP A 296 -3.04 -6.67 18.95
CA ASP A 296 -3.41 -7.07 20.33
C ASP A 296 -2.24 -7.70 21.11
N ARG A 297 -1.17 -8.13 20.44
CA ARG A 297 0.04 -8.68 21.06
C ARG A 297 1.08 -7.63 21.46
N VAL A 298 0.87 -6.36 21.10
CA VAL A 298 1.83 -5.29 21.33
C VAL A 298 2.06 -5.09 22.82
N LYS A 299 3.27 -5.45 23.31
CA LYS A 299 3.72 -5.20 24.67
C LYS A 299 4.50 -3.89 24.67
N VAL A 300 3.83 -2.79 24.96
CA VAL A 300 4.47 -1.48 25.01
C VAL A 300 5.34 -1.38 26.27
N ARG A 301 6.65 -1.18 26.10
CA ARG A 301 7.55 -0.75 27.15
C ARG A 301 7.79 0.74 27.01
N ARG A 302 7.45 1.52 28.03
CA ARG A 302 7.76 2.96 28.03
C ARG A 302 9.28 3.15 27.99
N PRO A 303 9.80 4.03 27.12
CA PRO A 303 11.21 4.39 27.13
C PRO A 303 11.61 4.93 28.50
N HIS A 304 12.81 4.60 28.97
CA HIS A 304 13.24 4.91 30.33
C HIS A 304 13.48 6.42 30.59
N VAL A 305 13.53 7.26 29.56
CA VAL A 305 13.81 8.70 29.69
C VAL A 305 12.90 9.47 28.74
N VAL A 306 11.82 10.01 29.24
CA VAL A 306 10.93 10.92 28.50
C VAL A 306 10.76 12.19 29.34
N ILE A 307 11.27 13.30 28.83
CA ILE A 307 11.00 14.64 29.39
C ILE A 307 9.71 15.12 28.71
N ALA A 308 8.56 14.85 29.30
CA ALA A 308 7.26 15.14 28.67
C ALA A 308 7.10 16.62 28.30
N ARG A 309 7.45 17.51 29.23
CA ARG A 309 7.52 18.96 29.08
C ARG A 309 8.50 19.49 30.11
N ALA A 310 9.19 20.55 29.80
CA ALA A 310 10.08 21.22 30.73
C ALA A 310 9.72 22.71 30.79
N PRO A 311 9.42 23.28 31.96
CA PRO A 311 9.11 24.68 32.08
C PRO A 311 10.32 25.55 31.73
N LEU A 312 10.09 26.82 31.42
CA LEU A 312 11.15 27.77 31.02
C LEU A 312 12.27 27.89 32.06
N GLU A 313 11.94 27.72 33.34
CA GLU A 313 12.93 27.76 34.42
C GLU A 313 14.03 26.71 34.29
N ASP A 314 13.73 25.56 33.73
CA ASP A 314 14.66 24.48 33.46
C ASP A 314 15.71 24.84 32.40
N MET A 315 15.55 25.97 31.69
CA MET A 315 16.54 26.49 30.74
C MET A 315 17.92 26.63 31.40
N ALA A 316 17.98 26.91 32.68
CA ALA A 316 19.25 27.03 33.44
C ALA A 316 20.04 25.72 33.49
N ARG A 317 19.41 24.56 33.23
CA ARG A 317 20.04 23.25 33.19
C ARG A 317 20.66 22.94 31.82
N ILE A 318 20.34 23.69 30.76
CA ILE A 318 20.81 23.42 29.41
C ILE A 318 22.26 23.86 29.30
N ALA A 319 23.18 22.90 29.28
CA ALA A 319 24.62 23.11 29.14
C ALA A 319 25.09 22.52 27.79
N LEU A 320 25.17 23.37 26.76
CA LEU A 320 25.68 22.95 25.45
C LEU A 320 27.20 23.19 25.38
N PRO A 321 27.96 22.24 24.80
CA PRO A 321 29.41 22.42 24.65
C PRO A 321 29.74 23.47 23.56
N ALA A 322 30.86 24.17 23.72
CA ALA A 322 31.40 25.00 22.67
C ALA A 322 32.16 24.14 21.66
N ALA A 323 31.85 24.25 20.37
CA ALA A 323 32.57 23.57 19.30
C ALA A 323 33.15 24.61 18.31
N ALA A 324 34.47 24.74 18.27
CA ALA A 324 35.15 25.64 17.32
C ALA A 324 35.01 25.14 15.87
N ALA A 325 35.08 23.83 15.68
CA ALA A 325 34.90 23.15 14.39
C ALA A 325 33.87 22.00 14.55
N PRO A 326 32.56 22.30 14.49
CA PRO A 326 31.54 21.27 14.61
C PRO A 326 31.52 20.39 13.35
N ARG A 327 31.41 19.06 13.54
CA ARG A 327 31.14 18.12 12.48
C ARG A 327 29.62 17.96 12.25
N LEU A 328 28.83 18.26 13.25
CA LEU A 328 27.39 18.13 13.26
C LEU A 328 26.74 19.47 13.61
N SER A 329 25.76 19.90 12.85
CA SER A 329 24.83 20.98 13.21
C SER A 329 23.47 20.36 13.54
N ILE A 330 22.94 20.60 14.75
CA ILE A 330 21.57 20.22 15.12
C ILE A 330 20.68 21.42 14.86
N LEU A 331 19.83 21.35 13.84
CA LEU A 331 18.93 22.39 13.38
C LEU A 331 17.54 22.10 13.97
N ILE A 332 17.06 23.00 14.84
CA ILE A 332 15.76 22.87 15.51
C ILE A 332 14.84 24.01 15.06
N PRO A 333 13.89 23.78 14.16
CA PRO A 333 12.85 24.75 13.86
C PRO A 333 11.84 24.82 15.01
N ALA A 334 11.41 26.01 15.40
CA ALA A 334 10.43 26.20 16.47
C ALA A 334 9.44 27.32 16.15
N PHE A 335 8.18 27.11 16.53
CA PHE A 335 7.14 28.13 16.54
C PHE A 335 6.26 27.93 17.78
N ASN A 336 6.39 28.86 18.76
CA ASN A 336 5.78 28.71 20.08
C ASN A 336 6.21 27.39 20.76
N GLU A 337 5.38 26.81 21.62
CA GLU A 337 5.62 25.52 22.31
C GLU A 337 6.95 25.49 23.09
N ILE A 338 7.14 26.48 23.95
CA ILE A 338 8.37 26.69 24.72
C ILE A 338 8.73 25.45 25.57
N ASP A 339 7.75 24.81 26.22
CA ASP A 339 7.98 23.68 27.11
C ASP A 339 8.53 22.46 26.35
N HIS A 340 8.09 22.25 25.12
CA HIS A 340 8.65 21.18 24.25
C HIS A 340 10.04 21.54 23.76
N THR A 341 10.26 22.81 23.39
CA THR A 341 11.56 23.29 22.93
C THR A 341 12.63 23.16 24.04
N VAL A 342 12.29 23.53 25.29
CA VAL A 342 13.18 23.34 26.46
C VAL A 342 13.44 21.86 26.69
N ALA A 343 12.43 21.00 26.62
CA ALA A 343 12.58 19.56 26.80
C ALA A 343 13.46 18.92 25.69
N CYS A 344 13.35 19.34 24.45
CA CYS A 344 14.21 18.92 23.35
C CYS A 344 15.69 19.31 23.59
N LEU A 345 15.93 20.58 23.99
CA LEU A 345 17.28 21.06 24.29
C LEU A 345 17.87 20.36 25.50
N LEU A 346 17.07 20.06 26.53
CA LEU A 346 17.50 19.30 27.72
C LEU A 346 17.90 17.86 27.33
N ALA A 347 17.13 17.21 26.48
CA ALA A 347 17.46 15.85 26.02
C ALA A 347 18.83 15.80 25.32
N ILE A 348 19.18 16.84 24.56
CA ILE A 348 20.50 16.96 23.93
C ILE A 348 21.58 17.26 24.97
N ALA A 349 21.31 18.16 25.94
CA ALA A 349 22.29 18.58 26.93
C ALA A 349 22.59 17.49 27.98
N GLU A 350 21.59 16.67 28.35
CA GLU A 350 21.73 15.56 29.29
C GLU A 350 22.41 14.33 28.68
N ALA A 351 22.31 14.15 27.36
CA ALA A 351 22.95 13.08 26.61
C ALA A 351 23.61 13.61 25.32
N PRO A 352 24.63 14.46 25.43
CA PRO A 352 25.25 15.10 24.27
C PRO A 352 25.92 14.04 23.37
N PRO A 353 25.81 14.18 22.02
CA PRO A 353 26.57 13.33 21.13
C PRO A 353 28.08 13.48 21.34
N ALA A 354 28.82 12.38 21.15
CA ALA A 354 30.28 12.38 21.19
C ALA A 354 30.89 13.14 19.98
N THR A 355 30.18 13.17 18.87
CA THR A 355 30.51 13.94 17.68
C THR A 355 30.49 15.45 18.00
N PRO A 356 31.59 16.23 17.73
CA PRO A 356 31.59 17.67 17.96
C PRO A 356 30.42 18.36 17.25
N PHE A 357 29.59 19.10 17.98
CA PHE A 357 28.35 19.66 17.46
C PHE A 357 28.08 21.10 17.86
N GLU A 358 27.20 21.74 17.09
CA GLU A 358 26.54 23.02 17.42
C GLU A 358 25.04 22.84 17.37
N VAL A 359 24.30 23.69 18.07
CA VAL A 359 22.82 23.70 18.04
C VAL A 359 22.35 25.04 17.46
N VAL A 360 21.51 24.99 16.43
CA VAL A 360 20.91 26.11 15.76
C VAL A 360 19.39 26.05 15.98
N LEU A 361 18.88 26.92 16.84
CA LEU A 361 17.44 27.04 17.09
C LEU A 361 16.85 28.15 16.20
N ALA A 362 15.99 27.76 15.29
CA ALA A 362 15.34 28.67 14.33
C ALA A 362 13.91 28.98 14.77
N ASP A 363 13.71 30.14 15.37
CA ASP A 363 12.40 30.64 15.81
C ASP A 363 11.66 31.32 14.65
N ASP A 364 10.55 30.75 14.21
CA ASP A 364 9.69 31.26 13.13
C ASP A 364 8.76 32.40 13.62
N CYS A 365 9.36 33.41 14.28
CA CYS A 365 8.64 34.56 14.81
C CYS A 365 7.55 34.17 15.83
N SER A 366 7.90 33.37 16.82
CA SER A 366 6.99 32.95 17.90
C SER A 366 6.34 34.15 18.61
N THR A 367 5.09 34.01 18.99
CA THR A 367 4.34 34.97 19.78
C THR A 367 4.52 34.77 21.30
N ASP A 368 5.03 33.62 21.72
CA ASP A 368 5.38 33.33 23.10
C ASP A 368 6.65 34.11 23.49
N PRO A 369 6.57 35.03 24.49
CA PRO A 369 7.72 35.83 24.88
C PRO A 369 8.84 34.99 25.51
N GLY A 370 8.55 33.81 26.07
CA GLY A 370 9.52 32.89 26.63
C GLY A 370 10.53 32.39 25.59
N MET A 371 10.13 32.25 24.32
CA MET A 371 11.01 31.78 23.24
C MET A 371 12.25 32.66 23.07
N ALA A 372 12.11 33.97 23.15
CA ALA A 372 13.24 34.90 23.05
C ALA A 372 14.26 34.78 24.21
N SER A 373 13.83 34.21 25.34
CA SER A 373 14.74 33.97 26.50
C SER A 373 15.78 32.89 26.21
N LEU A 374 15.50 31.98 25.27
CA LEU A 374 16.42 30.91 24.85
C LEU A 374 17.71 31.46 24.21
N ALA A 375 17.72 32.70 23.73
CA ALA A 375 18.92 33.35 23.26
C ALA A 375 20.01 33.52 24.36
N ARG A 376 19.63 33.31 25.64
CA ARG A 376 20.56 33.35 26.77
C ARG A 376 21.25 32.02 27.06
N VAL A 377 20.79 30.92 26.44
CA VAL A 377 21.42 29.60 26.62
C VAL A 377 22.84 29.64 26.04
N PRO A 378 23.88 29.33 26.82
CA PRO A 378 25.25 29.37 26.36
C PRO A 378 25.48 28.40 25.18
N ASN A 379 26.20 28.84 24.16
CA ASN A 379 26.54 28.10 22.94
C ASN A 379 25.33 27.69 22.07
N LEU A 380 24.13 28.17 22.34
CA LEU A 380 22.96 28.04 21.45
C LEU A 380 23.00 29.17 20.40
N ILE A 381 22.96 28.79 19.13
CA ILE A 381 22.79 29.76 18.02
C ILE A 381 21.27 29.98 17.86
N TYR A 382 20.78 31.11 18.38
CA TYR A 382 19.36 31.46 18.30
C TYR A 382 19.10 32.39 17.12
N LEU A 383 18.30 31.92 16.14
CA LEU A 383 17.95 32.65 14.94
C LEU A 383 16.44 32.91 14.92
N ARG A 384 16.04 34.19 15.06
CA ARG A 384 14.62 34.56 14.97
C ARG A 384 14.29 35.14 13.62
N GLN A 385 13.26 34.60 12.99
CA GLN A 385 12.73 35.13 11.73
C GLN A 385 12.03 36.49 11.96
N PRO A 386 12.10 37.42 11.00
CA PRO A 386 11.45 38.75 11.13
C PRO A 386 9.91 38.66 11.06
N ARG A 387 9.39 37.59 10.51
CA ARG A 387 7.96 37.24 10.39
C ARG A 387 7.78 35.73 10.39
N ASN A 388 6.58 35.25 10.66
CA ASN A 388 6.27 33.83 10.47
C ASN A 388 6.38 33.50 8.96
N ALA A 389 7.40 32.75 8.59
CA ALA A 389 7.74 32.38 7.22
C ALA A 389 7.30 30.94 6.87
N GLY A 390 6.93 30.14 7.86
CA GLY A 390 6.63 28.73 7.74
C GLY A 390 7.85 27.84 7.80
N PHE A 391 7.60 26.54 8.06
CA PHE A 391 8.63 25.54 8.34
C PHE A 391 9.73 25.49 7.27
N VAL A 392 9.37 25.37 5.99
CA VAL A 392 10.30 25.27 4.87
C VAL A 392 11.29 26.45 4.83
N HIS A 393 10.79 27.69 4.90
CA HIS A 393 11.64 28.87 4.81
C HIS A 393 12.51 29.06 6.04
N THR A 394 11.98 28.74 7.22
CA THR A 394 12.70 28.84 8.50
C THR A 394 13.84 27.81 8.54
N CYS A 395 13.61 26.57 8.11
CA CYS A 395 14.65 25.54 8.02
C CYS A 395 15.73 25.94 6.99
N ASN A 396 15.37 26.46 5.82
CA ASN A 396 16.33 26.91 4.82
C ASN A 396 17.23 28.06 5.31
N ALA A 397 16.64 29.05 6.00
CA ALA A 397 17.40 30.14 6.57
C ALA A 397 18.40 29.68 7.64
N ALA A 398 17.99 28.71 8.48
CA ALA A 398 18.86 28.14 9.50
C ALA A 398 19.93 27.21 8.90
N PHE A 399 19.61 26.43 7.86
CA PHE A 399 20.54 25.55 7.18
C PHE A 399 21.76 26.30 6.59
N ALA A 400 21.53 27.51 6.11
CA ALA A 400 22.58 28.39 5.62
C ALA A 400 23.58 28.81 6.72
N GLN A 401 23.18 28.73 8.00
CA GLN A 401 24.04 29.06 9.14
C GLN A 401 24.74 27.82 9.73
N CYS A 402 24.34 26.61 9.37
CA CYS A 402 24.95 25.37 9.80
C CYS A 402 26.37 25.22 9.25
N ARG A 403 27.33 24.83 10.11
CA ARG A 403 28.75 24.69 9.77
C ARG A 403 29.22 23.24 9.68
N GLY A 404 28.46 22.31 10.26
CA GLY A 404 28.77 20.89 10.28
C GLY A 404 28.77 20.21 8.92
N ASP A 405 29.58 19.15 8.77
CA ASP A 405 29.54 18.24 7.60
C ASP A 405 28.21 17.50 7.51
N TYR A 406 27.58 17.29 8.65
CA TYR A 406 26.26 16.71 8.83
C TYR A 406 25.30 17.74 9.42
N VAL A 407 24.05 17.69 9.00
CA VAL A 407 22.96 18.49 9.59
C VAL A 407 21.87 17.53 10.07
N LEU A 408 21.58 17.54 11.35
CA LEU A 408 20.41 16.87 11.93
C LEU A 408 19.27 17.87 11.97
N LEU A 409 18.26 17.68 11.14
CA LEU A 409 16.96 18.31 11.32
C LEU A 409 16.27 17.63 12.49
N LEU A 410 15.86 18.38 13.50
CA LEU A 410 15.21 17.87 14.70
C LEU A 410 14.04 18.77 15.09
N ASN A 411 12.82 18.26 15.08
CA ASN A 411 11.67 19.02 15.54
C ASN A 411 11.80 19.40 17.02
N ASN A 412 11.27 20.55 17.38
CA ASN A 412 11.32 21.02 18.78
C ASN A 412 10.46 20.18 19.74
N ASP A 413 9.61 19.29 19.24
CA ASP A 413 8.83 18.31 19.97
C ASP A 413 9.38 16.88 19.81
N ALA A 414 10.64 16.74 19.37
CA ALA A 414 11.35 15.46 19.27
C ALA A 414 12.53 15.36 20.23
N GLN A 415 12.78 14.19 20.78
CA GLN A 415 13.82 13.93 21.79
C GLN A 415 14.63 12.70 21.40
N PRO A 416 15.87 12.87 20.91
CA PRO A 416 16.76 11.74 20.65
C PRO A 416 17.18 11.08 21.98
N LEU A 417 17.13 9.74 22.02
CA LEU A 417 17.62 8.99 23.18
C LEU A 417 19.16 8.92 23.17
N PRO A 418 19.80 8.61 24.31
CA PRO A 418 21.25 8.56 24.43
C PRO A 418 21.91 7.70 23.34
N GLY A 419 22.88 8.26 22.63
CA GLY A 419 23.64 7.61 21.56
C GLY A 419 22.94 7.53 20.21
N ALA A 420 21.68 7.95 20.09
CA ALA A 420 20.93 7.88 18.84
C ALA A 420 21.59 8.70 17.71
N ILE A 421 22.05 9.90 18.02
CA ILE A 421 22.69 10.79 17.04
C ILE A 421 24.00 10.19 16.55
N ASP A 422 24.87 9.71 17.47
CA ASP A 422 26.16 9.13 17.09
C ASP A 422 26.02 7.86 16.24
N ARG A 423 24.97 7.05 16.47
CA ARG A 423 24.69 5.89 15.62
C ARG A 423 24.34 6.30 14.20
N MET A 424 23.53 7.35 14.00
CA MET A 424 23.22 7.85 12.68
C MET A 424 24.46 8.44 12.00
N VAL A 425 25.31 9.18 12.74
CA VAL A 425 26.59 9.71 12.21
C VAL A 425 27.51 8.56 11.79
N ALA A 426 27.66 7.52 12.60
CA ALA A 426 28.50 6.35 12.29
C ALA A 426 28.03 5.64 11.00
N VAL A 427 26.72 5.56 10.75
CA VAL A 427 26.17 4.98 9.51
C VAL A 427 26.56 5.82 8.28
N LEU A 428 26.51 7.15 8.38
CA LEU A 428 26.95 8.02 7.30
C LEU A 428 28.48 7.96 7.11
N ASP A 429 29.24 7.90 8.19
CA ASP A 429 30.72 7.77 8.13
C ASP A 429 31.14 6.45 7.45
N GLY A 430 30.41 5.36 7.74
CA GLY A 430 30.71 4.02 7.24
C GLY A 430 30.43 3.81 5.74
N ASP A 431 29.52 4.61 5.16
CA ASP A 431 29.12 4.44 3.75
C ASP A 431 28.84 5.80 3.06
N PRO A 432 29.72 6.26 2.16
CA PRO A 432 29.54 7.54 1.47
C PRO A 432 28.35 7.57 0.49
N ALA A 433 27.80 6.43 0.10
CA ALA A 433 26.60 6.36 -0.72
C ALA A 433 25.33 6.69 0.07
N ILE A 434 25.38 6.64 1.41
CA ILE A 434 24.27 7.06 2.27
C ILE A 434 24.36 8.57 2.49
N ALA A 435 23.34 9.30 2.00
CA ALA A 435 23.29 10.75 2.15
C ALA A 435 22.36 11.21 3.29
N ALA A 436 21.44 10.36 3.76
CA ALA A 436 20.58 10.68 4.88
C ALA A 436 20.30 9.44 5.75
N ALA A 437 20.07 9.68 7.05
CA ALA A 437 19.70 8.66 8.00
C ALA A 437 18.60 9.18 8.97
N GLY A 438 17.64 8.31 9.30
CA GLY A 438 16.60 8.58 10.28
C GLY A 438 16.54 7.51 11.37
N PRO A 439 16.14 7.87 12.61
CA PRO A 439 16.02 6.94 13.72
C PRO A 439 14.69 6.19 13.69
N LYS A 440 14.53 5.23 14.58
CA LYS A 440 13.25 4.67 15.00
C LYS A 440 12.51 5.74 15.79
N LEU A 441 11.39 6.24 15.29
CA LEU A 441 10.54 7.20 16.00
C LEU A 441 9.50 6.47 16.84
N LEU A 442 9.37 6.87 18.08
CA LEU A 442 8.38 6.35 19.03
C LEU A 442 7.42 7.46 19.47
N TYR A 443 6.18 7.09 19.70
CA TYR A 443 5.27 7.89 20.49
C TYR A 443 5.70 7.94 21.96
N PRO A 444 5.30 8.96 22.73
CA PRO A 444 5.67 9.08 24.16
C PRO A 444 5.22 7.89 25.01
N GLU A 445 4.16 7.19 24.62
CA GLU A 445 3.70 5.97 25.30
C GLU A 445 4.50 4.74 24.92
N GLY A 446 5.44 4.84 23.95
CA GLY A 446 6.38 3.80 23.58
C GLY A 446 5.97 2.95 22.37
N ARG A 447 4.85 3.21 21.72
CA ARG A 447 4.50 2.58 20.44
C ARG A 447 5.37 3.11 19.31
N LEU A 448 5.57 2.27 18.30
CA LEU A 448 6.28 2.69 17.11
C LEU A 448 5.45 3.75 16.35
N GLN A 449 6.08 4.88 16.05
CA GLN A 449 5.53 5.89 15.15
C GLN A 449 6.00 5.65 13.73
N GLU A 450 7.32 5.40 13.57
CA GLU A 450 7.94 5.23 12.28
C GLU A 450 9.22 4.39 12.40
N ALA A 451 9.35 3.41 11.49
CA ALA A 451 10.61 2.71 11.22
C ALA A 451 11.04 2.99 9.77
N GLY A 452 11.23 4.27 9.42
CA GLY A 452 11.33 4.77 8.06
C GLY A 452 9.97 4.80 7.35
N CYS A 453 9.95 5.39 6.15
CA CYS A 453 8.74 5.60 5.36
C CYS A 453 8.95 5.21 3.91
N PHE A 454 7.87 4.93 3.21
CA PHE A 454 7.85 4.88 1.77
C PHE A 454 6.76 5.79 1.18
N ILE A 455 6.93 6.18 -0.07
CA ILE A 455 6.03 7.08 -0.77
C ILE A 455 5.39 6.27 -1.90
N ARG A 456 4.06 6.27 -1.95
CA ARG A 456 3.30 5.63 -3.01
C ARG A 456 3.36 6.47 -4.31
N PRO A 457 3.09 5.89 -5.48
CA PRO A 457 3.06 6.63 -6.74
C PRO A 457 2.10 7.84 -6.77
N ASN A 458 1.03 7.81 -5.97
CA ASN A 458 0.10 8.93 -5.80
C ASN A 458 0.62 10.04 -4.88
N GLY A 459 1.85 9.92 -4.34
CA GLY A 459 2.48 10.88 -3.45
C GLY A 459 2.12 10.74 -1.97
N GLU A 460 1.29 9.78 -1.61
CA GLU A 460 0.99 9.48 -0.21
C GLU A 460 2.18 8.82 0.49
N SER A 461 2.36 9.22 1.73
CA SER A 461 3.42 8.68 2.60
C SER A 461 2.86 7.60 3.52
N GLU A 462 3.55 6.48 3.62
CA GLU A 462 3.23 5.43 4.57
C GLU A 462 4.37 5.28 5.59
N MET A 463 4.04 5.48 6.86
CA MET A 463 4.93 5.26 8.00
C MET A 463 5.01 3.76 8.30
N VAL A 464 6.19 3.17 8.16
CA VAL A 464 6.37 1.74 8.38
C VAL A 464 6.24 1.41 9.87
N GLY A 465 5.30 0.53 10.18
CA GLY A 465 5.09 0.04 11.54
C GLY A 465 4.30 0.98 12.45
N LEU A 466 3.52 1.91 11.89
CA LEU A 466 2.68 2.82 12.67
C LEU A 466 1.83 2.06 13.71
N PHE A 467 1.96 2.45 14.99
CA PHE A 467 1.35 1.84 16.19
C PHE A 467 1.76 0.40 16.49
N ALA A 468 2.75 -0.16 15.77
CA ALA A 468 3.26 -1.50 16.04
C ALA A 468 4.14 -1.55 17.29
N ASP A 469 4.53 -2.77 17.68
CA ASP A 469 5.55 -3.01 18.70
C ASP A 469 6.94 -2.61 18.14
N PRO A 470 7.65 -1.65 18.75
CA PRO A 470 8.97 -1.22 18.28
C PRO A 470 10.03 -2.33 18.33
N ASP A 471 9.80 -3.37 19.13
CA ASP A 471 10.72 -4.51 19.30
C ASP A 471 10.38 -5.67 18.34
N GLU A 472 9.37 -5.51 17.47
CA GLU A 472 9.09 -6.50 16.42
C GLU A 472 10.32 -6.68 15.53
N PRO A 473 10.78 -7.93 15.31
CA PRO A 473 12.05 -8.21 14.64
C PRO A 473 12.25 -7.52 13.29
N GLY A 474 11.19 -7.35 12.51
CA GLY A 474 11.24 -6.65 11.21
C GLY A 474 11.61 -5.18 11.29
N PHE A 475 11.44 -4.55 12.46
CA PHE A 475 11.84 -3.17 12.72
C PHE A 475 13.18 -3.06 13.44
N CYS A 476 13.83 -4.18 13.78
CA CYS A 476 15.10 -4.26 14.49
C CYS A 476 16.26 -4.57 13.54
N ARG A 477 16.28 -3.94 12.37
CA ARG A 477 17.41 -3.97 11.44
C ARG A 477 17.52 -2.64 10.69
N ASP A 478 18.74 -2.28 10.31
CA ASP A 478 18.97 -1.17 9.41
C ASP A 478 18.55 -1.55 7.99
N ARG A 479 17.93 -0.61 7.27
CA ARG A 479 17.51 -0.83 5.88
C ARG A 479 17.42 0.48 5.11
N ASP A 480 17.52 0.40 3.80
CA ASP A 480 17.23 1.52 2.93
C ASP A 480 15.71 1.76 2.90
N VAL A 481 15.32 3.03 2.79
CA VAL A 481 13.92 3.48 2.80
C VAL A 481 13.74 4.61 1.78
N THR A 482 12.50 4.91 1.40
CA THR A 482 12.25 6.00 0.46
C THR A 482 12.49 7.36 1.12
N TYR A 483 12.12 7.52 2.39
CA TYR A 483 12.48 8.68 3.20
C TYR A 483 12.38 8.37 4.69
N CYS A 484 12.93 9.27 5.52
CA CYS A 484 12.69 9.36 6.94
C CYS A 484 12.13 10.74 7.25
N SER A 485 11.23 10.82 8.23
CA SER A 485 10.57 12.08 8.60
C SER A 485 11.57 13.16 9.03
N GLY A 486 11.30 14.40 8.61
CA GLY A 486 11.99 15.59 9.06
C GLY A 486 11.90 15.85 10.57
N ALA A 487 11.13 15.04 11.31
CA ALA A 487 11.10 15.11 12.77
C ALA A 487 12.47 14.80 13.41
N ALA A 488 13.26 13.89 12.78
CA ALA A 488 14.66 13.60 13.16
C ALA A 488 15.41 13.04 11.93
N LEU A 489 15.91 13.89 11.07
CA LEU A 489 16.55 13.50 9.81
C LEU A 489 17.99 14.03 9.77
N LEU A 490 18.98 13.13 9.83
CA LEU A 490 20.38 13.47 9.62
C LEU A 490 20.73 13.44 8.13
N VAL A 491 21.32 14.50 7.61
CA VAL A 491 21.73 14.59 6.21
C VAL A 491 23.21 14.93 6.07
N ARG A 492 23.84 14.38 5.03
CA ARG A 492 25.17 14.80 4.57
C ARG A 492 25.04 16.14 3.86
N ARG A 493 25.56 17.22 4.44
CA ARG A 493 25.41 18.59 3.93
C ARG A 493 25.87 18.73 2.48
N ALA A 494 26.99 18.11 2.12
CA ALA A 494 27.53 18.16 0.76
C ALA A 494 26.61 17.55 -0.31
N ALA A 495 25.80 16.57 0.05
CA ALA A 495 24.82 15.95 -0.85
C ALA A 495 23.55 16.78 -1.05
N VAL A 496 23.20 17.62 -0.06
CA VAL A 496 21.98 18.47 -0.09
C VAL A 496 22.16 19.68 -1.03
N GLY A 497 23.37 20.24 -1.08
CA GLY A 497 23.64 21.46 -1.83
C GLY A 497 23.29 22.74 -1.04
N ALA A 498 22.90 23.81 -1.75
CA ALA A 498 22.71 25.12 -1.15
C ALA A 498 21.39 25.31 -0.38
N THR A 499 20.36 24.53 -0.69
CA THR A 499 19.02 24.67 -0.13
C THR A 499 18.54 23.34 0.41
N LEU A 500 18.15 23.31 1.69
CA LEU A 500 17.68 22.09 2.34
C LEU A 500 16.36 21.61 1.71
N PHE A 501 15.34 22.44 1.76
CA PHE A 501 14.01 22.16 1.25
C PHE A 501 13.66 23.01 0.04
N ASP A 502 12.94 22.42 -0.90
CA ASP A 502 12.40 23.15 -2.04
C ASP A 502 11.27 24.10 -1.57
N PRO A 503 11.39 25.44 -1.85
CA PRO A 503 10.37 26.42 -1.47
C PRO A 503 8.97 26.14 -2.02
N ASP A 504 8.84 25.36 -3.08
CA ASP A 504 7.56 24.97 -3.66
C ASP A 504 6.69 24.18 -2.69
N PHE A 505 7.26 23.54 -1.68
CA PHE A 505 6.52 22.83 -0.64
C PHE A 505 6.11 23.70 0.57
N ALA A 506 6.38 25.01 0.51
CA ALA A 506 5.96 25.89 1.58
C ALA A 506 4.42 25.92 1.75
N PRO A 507 3.90 26.13 2.99
CA PRO A 507 4.65 26.40 4.21
C PRO A 507 5.25 25.16 4.89
N ALA A 508 4.68 23.93 4.63
CA ALA A 508 5.12 22.66 5.22
C ALA A 508 4.43 21.48 4.51
N TYR A 509 4.89 20.27 4.82
CA TYR A 509 4.50 18.92 4.36
C TYR A 509 5.09 18.52 3.02
N CYS A 510 5.59 17.29 2.96
CA CYS A 510 6.27 16.64 1.84
C CYS A 510 7.65 17.23 1.45
N GLU A 511 8.16 18.25 2.14
CA GLU A 511 9.49 18.83 1.91
C GLU A 511 10.62 17.86 2.25
N ASP A 512 10.45 17.06 3.32
CA ASP A 512 11.38 16.02 3.75
C ASP A 512 11.37 14.83 2.78
N ALA A 513 10.20 14.45 2.31
CA ALA A 513 10.03 13.43 1.28
C ALA A 513 10.68 13.86 -0.05
N ASP A 514 10.46 15.11 -0.51
CA ASP A 514 11.12 15.66 -1.71
C ASP A 514 12.62 15.70 -1.56
N LEU A 515 13.15 16.12 -0.40
CA LEU A 515 14.57 16.10 -0.11
C LEU A 515 15.17 14.71 -0.30
N CYS A 516 14.55 13.68 0.31
CA CYS A 516 15.01 12.30 0.20
C CYS A 516 14.94 11.80 -1.25
N LEU A 517 13.86 12.10 -2.00
CA LEU A 517 13.75 11.73 -3.41
C LEU A 517 14.79 12.44 -4.29
N ARG A 518 15.15 13.70 -4.02
CA ARG A 518 16.25 14.39 -4.70
C ARG A 518 17.58 13.67 -4.46
N LEU A 519 17.84 13.25 -3.23
CA LEU A 519 19.06 12.50 -2.89
C LEU A 519 19.08 11.13 -3.59
N ILE A 520 17.95 10.40 -3.63
CA ILE A 520 17.85 9.13 -4.34
C ILE A 520 18.05 9.33 -5.86
N ALA A 521 17.45 10.35 -6.45
CA ALA A 521 17.65 10.69 -7.87
C ALA A 521 19.10 11.04 -8.22
N ALA A 522 19.85 11.57 -7.25
CA ALA A 522 21.30 11.80 -7.37
C ALA A 522 22.16 10.54 -7.15
N GLY A 523 21.54 9.36 -6.92
CA GLY A 523 22.24 8.10 -6.74
C GLY A 523 22.61 7.77 -5.29
N HIS A 524 22.11 8.53 -4.31
CA HIS A 524 22.33 8.25 -2.90
C HIS A 524 21.24 7.34 -2.30
N ARG A 525 21.53 6.81 -1.09
CA ARG A 525 20.60 6.01 -0.30
C ARG A 525 20.18 6.74 0.97
N ILE A 526 18.96 6.43 1.42
CA ILE A 526 18.39 6.91 2.68
C ILE A 526 18.29 5.72 3.63
N ARG A 527 18.86 5.83 4.84
CA ARG A 527 18.98 4.72 5.78
C ARG A 527 18.10 4.92 7.02
N TYR A 528 17.22 3.96 7.28
CA TYR A 528 16.61 3.79 8.60
C TYR A 528 17.61 3.07 9.51
N VAL A 529 17.89 3.65 10.69
CA VAL A 529 18.85 3.14 11.68
C VAL A 529 18.10 2.66 12.93
N HIS A 530 17.93 1.36 13.06
CA HIS A 530 17.04 0.77 14.06
C HIS A 530 17.46 0.98 15.51
N GLU A 531 18.76 1.07 15.80
CA GLU A 531 19.29 1.31 17.15
C GLU A 531 19.31 2.80 17.50
N ALA A 532 19.19 3.70 16.53
CA ALA A 532 18.98 5.12 16.81
C ALA A 532 17.49 5.30 17.14
N VAL A 533 17.18 5.77 18.34
CA VAL A 533 15.77 5.94 18.79
C VAL A 533 15.52 7.38 19.19
N ALA A 534 14.38 7.93 18.77
CA ALA A 534 13.92 9.23 19.22
C ALA A 534 12.42 9.18 19.54
N ILE A 535 11.99 10.00 20.50
CA ILE A 535 10.59 10.18 20.87
C ILE A 535 10.07 11.41 20.17
N HIS A 536 8.86 11.34 19.56
CA HIS A 536 8.27 12.48 18.88
C HIS A 536 6.80 12.64 19.27
N TYR A 537 6.45 13.85 19.74
CA TYR A 537 5.11 14.16 20.26
C TYR A 537 4.06 14.44 19.17
N LEU A 538 4.47 14.52 17.94
CA LEU A 538 3.70 14.69 16.70
C LEU A 538 2.77 15.93 16.67
N SER A 539 3.11 16.88 15.83
CA SER A 539 2.24 18.00 15.41
C SER A 539 1.73 18.90 16.55
N VAL A 540 2.44 19.05 17.65
CA VAL A 540 2.01 19.88 18.78
C VAL A 540 1.73 21.32 18.35
N SER A 541 2.59 21.93 17.53
CA SER A 541 2.43 23.29 17.03
C SER A 541 1.39 23.41 15.91
N THR A 542 1.20 22.38 15.08
CA THR A 542 0.29 22.40 13.92
C THR A 542 -1.16 22.04 14.27
N ASN A 543 -1.40 21.36 15.39
CA ASN A 543 -2.75 21.04 15.86
C ASN A 543 -3.58 22.28 16.26
N ARG A 544 -2.93 23.43 16.42
CA ARG A 544 -3.61 24.72 16.64
C ARG A 544 -4.09 25.41 15.34
N GLN A 545 -3.67 24.92 14.17
CA GLN A 545 -4.18 25.39 12.87
C GLN A 545 -5.50 24.69 12.53
N SER A 546 -6.34 25.33 11.68
CA SER A 546 -7.55 24.65 11.22
C SER A 546 -7.18 23.36 10.47
N GLN A 547 -7.77 22.26 10.85
CA GLN A 547 -7.51 20.92 10.30
C GLN A 547 -7.71 20.90 8.77
N ALA A 548 -8.71 21.63 8.28
CA ALA A 548 -8.99 21.78 6.85
C ALA A 548 -7.83 22.46 6.07
N ARG A 549 -7.15 23.46 6.65
CA ARG A 549 -5.99 24.09 6.02
C ARG A 549 -4.79 23.15 5.97
N LYS A 550 -4.57 22.39 7.05
CA LYS A 550 -3.52 21.34 7.12
C LYS A 550 -3.72 20.30 6.03
N LEU A 551 -4.92 19.71 5.93
CA LEU A 551 -5.24 18.69 4.94
C LEU A 551 -5.10 19.20 3.50
N ARG A 552 -5.55 20.43 3.21
CA ARG A 552 -5.36 21.05 1.90
C ARG A 552 -3.89 21.20 1.53
N ASN A 553 -3.04 21.63 2.44
CA ASN A 553 -1.60 21.76 2.18
C ASN A 553 -0.96 20.38 1.93
N ILE A 554 -1.34 19.37 2.69
CA ILE A 554 -0.88 17.99 2.49
C ILE A 554 -1.29 17.51 1.10
N ALA A 555 -2.57 17.54 0.74
CA ALA A 555 -3.07 17.06 -0.54
C ALA A 555 -2.41 17.78 -1.72
N ARG A 556 -2.30 19.11 -1.67
CA ARG A 556 -1.60 19.89 -2.70
C ARG A 556 -0.15 19.46 -2.87
N ASN A 557 0.56 19.28 -1.76
CA ASN A 557 1.99 18.95 -1.80
C ASN A 557 2.20 17.48 -2.19
N GLN A 558 1.30 16.56 -1.84
CA GLN A 558 1.29 15.17 -2.31
C GLN A 558 1.11 15.09 -3.84
N GLN A 559 0.15 15.82 -4.41
CA GLN A 559 -0.01 15.89 -5.87
C GLN A 559 1.23 16.42 -6.57
N LYS A 560 1.86 17.47 -6.00
CA LYS A 560 3.11 18.04 -6.53
C LYS A 560 4.25 17.03 -6.47
N LEU A 561 4.36 16.30 -5.36
CA LEU A 561 5.36 15.24 -5.17
C LEU A 561 5.16 14.12 -6.19
N ALA A 562 3.92 13.61 -6.33
CA ALA A 562 3.55 12.58 -7.29
C ALA A 562 3.86 12.99 -8.74
N GLY A 563 3.46 14.20 -9.14
CA GLY A 563 3.73 14.71 -10.50
C GLY A 563 5.22 14.91 -10.79
N ARG A 564 5.98 15.43 -9.81
CA ARG A 564 7.42 15.66 -9.95
C ARG A 564 8.23 14.36 -10.07
N TRP A 565 7.87 13.35 -9.33
CA TRP A 565 8.63 12.12 -9.13
C TRP A 565 7.96 10.86 -9.70
N ALA A 566 6.96 11.00 -10.60
CA ALA A 566 6.15 9.89 -11.11
C ALA A 566 6.99 8.66 -11.53
N ASP A 567 8.00 8.86 -12.38
CA ASP A 567 8.84 7.76 -12.88
C ASP A 567 9.71 7.14 -11.77
N LEU A 568 10.24 7.96 -10.86
CA LEU A 568 11.07 7.48 -9.75
C LEU A 568 10.22 6.70 -8.77
N LEU A 569 9.07 7.24 -8.36
CA LEU A 569 8.14 6.59 -7.44
C LEU A 569 7.62 5.28 -8.03
N GLY A 570 7.28 5.26 -9.33
CA GLY A 570 6.87 4.03 -10.01
C GLY A 570 7.95 2.93 -9.96
N ARG A 571 9.22 3.29 -10.11
CA ARG A 571 10.34 2.34 -9.98
C ARG A 571 10.57 1.89 -8.53
N LEU A 572 10.52 2.82 -7.58
CA LEU A 572 10.74 2.52 -6.15
C LEU A 572 9.61 1.68 -5.55
N ASP A 573 8.39 1.82 -6.06
CA ASP A 573 7.22 1.06 -5.57
C ASP A 573 7.05 -0.30 -6.25
N ALA A 574 7.71 -0.55 -7.37
CA ALA A 574 7.56 -1.78 -8.14
C ALA A 574 7.96 -3.01 -7.32
N VAL A 575 7.05 -3.98 -7.25
CA VAL A 575 7.33 -5.34 -6.77
C VAL A 575 7.54 -6.23 -7.98
N ARG A 576 8.58 -7.07 -7.96
CA ARG A 576 8.94 -7.99 -9.06
C ARG A 576 8.55 -9.42 -8.73
N PRO A 577 7.43 -9.95 -9.27
CA PRO A 577 7.08 -11.35 -9.10
C PRO A 577 8.02 -12.27 -9.88
N ILE A 578 8.51 -13.32 -9.24
CA ILE A 578 9.34 -14.37 -9.82
C ILE A 578 8.66 -15.70 -9.56
N ALA A 579 8.33 -16.46 -10.60
CA ALA A 579 7.64 -17.73 -10.46
C ALA A 579 8.63 -18.92 -10.52
N PHE A 580 8.53 -19.84 -9.57
CA PHE A 580 9.24 -21.12 -9.66
C PHE A 580 8.80 -21.88 -10.91
N TYR A 581 9.76 -22.50 -11.59
CA TYR A 581 9.55 -23.07 -12.91
C TYR A 581 10.12 -24.50 -12.98
N LEU A 582 9.25 -25.48 -13.28
CA LEU A 582 9.60 -26.87 -13.44
C LEU A 582 10.00 -27.16 -14.90
N PRO A 583 11.23 -27.63 -15.17
CA PRO A 583 11.69 -27.95 -16.52
C PRO A 583 11.34 -29.35 -17.01
N GLN A 584 10.42 -30.09 -16.35
CA GLN A 584 10.18 -31.55 -16.58
C GLN A 584 9.07 -31.86 -17.61
N PHE A 585 8.82 -30.97 -18.57
CA PHE A 585 7.82 -31.20 -19.62
C PHE A 585 8.45 -31.57 -20.95
N HIS A 586 9.37 -32.55 -20.90
CA HIS A 586 9.97 -33.22 -22.08
C HIS A 586 10.53 -34.57 -21.66
N ALA A 587 10.55 -35.51 -22.59
CA ALA A 587 11.13 -36.85 -22.33
C ALA A 587 12.64 -36.76 -22.13
N THR A 588 13.15 -37.51 -21.17
CA THR A 588 14.59 -37.67 -20.88
C THR A 588 14.95 -39.15 -20.75
N PRO A 589 16.20 -39.56 -21.03
CA PRO A 589 16.62 -40.95 -20.85
C PRO A 589 16.42 -41.49 -19.44
N GLU A 590 16.56 -40.62 -18.42
CA GLU A 590 16.37 -40.95 -17.03
C GLU A 590 14.88 -41.26 -16.73
N ASN A 591 14.00 -40.38 -17.17
CA ASN A 591 12.56 -40.57 -16.98
C ASN A 591 12.03 -41.77 -17.76
N ASP A 592 12.54 -42.00 -18.95
CA ASP A 592 12.20 -43.17 -19.75
C ASP A 592 12.59 -44.49 -19.04
N LEU A 593 13.78 -44.52 -18.40
CA LEU A 593 14.25 -45.65 -17.63
C LEU A 593 13.40 -45.90 -16.37
N TRP A 594 12.98 -44.86 -15.69
CA TRP A 594 12.32 -45.00 -14.38
C TRP A 594 10.81 -45.13 -14.47
N TRP A 595 10.19 -44.44 -15.44
CA TRP A 595 8.75 -44.27 -15.52
C TRP A 595 8.14 -44.80 -16.83
N GLY A 596 8.98 -45.26 -17.75
CA GLY A 596 8.57 -45.76 -19.06
C GLY A 596 8.79 -44.73 -20.18
N SER A 597 8.95 -45.27 -21.39
CA SER A 597 9.31 -44.52 -22.58
C SER A 597 8.33 -43.35 -22.86
N GLY A 598 8.88 -42.18 -23.08
CA GLY A 598 8.12 -40.96 -23.38
C GLY A 598 7.52 -40.28 -22.15
N PHE A 599 7.92 -40.63 -20.94
CA PHE A 599 7.38 -40.02 -19.72
C PHE A 599 7.71 -38.53 -19.62
N THR A 600 6.71 -37.74 -19.30
CA THR A 600 6.81 -36.33 -18.87
C THR A 600 5.82 -36.13 -17.75
N GLU A 601 5.87 -34.97 -17.07
CA GLU A 601 4.89 -34.63 -16.04
C GLU A 601 3.43 -34.66 -16.56
N TRP A 602 3.20 -34.41 -17.84
CA TRP A 602 1.88 -34.58 -18.45
C TRP A 602 1.28 -35.97 -18.24
N THR A 603 2.13 -36.99 -18.12
CA THR A 603 1.67 -38.37 -17.85
C THR A 603 0.95 -38.51 -16.52
N ASN A 604 1.38 -37.78 -15.49
CA ASN A 604 0.74 -37.75 -14.18
C ASN A 604 -0.53 -36.88 -14.23
N VAL A 605 -0.47 -35.71 -14.84
CA VAL A 605 -1.58 -34.78 -14.98
C VAL A 605 -2.81 -35.42 -15.63
N VAL A 606 -2.64 -36.07 -16.80
CA VAL A 606 -3.78 -36.66 -17.55
C VAL A 606 -4.41 -37.89 -16.88
N LYS A 607 -3.67 -38.59 -16.01
CA LYS A 607 -4.17 -39.72 -15.23
C LYS A 607 -5.00 -39.33 -14.02
N ALA A 608 -4.87 -38.12 -13.56
CA ALA A 608 -5.57 -37.65 -12.37
C ALA A 608 -7.09 -37.83 -12.46
N ARG A 609 -7.71 -38.09 -11.35
CA ARG A 609 -9.18 -38.23 -11.20
C ARG A 609 -9.59 -37.64 -9.86
N PRO A 610 -10.81 -37.11 -9.78
CA PRO A 610 -11.37 -36.65 -8.50
C PRO A 610 -11.27 -37.72 -7.41
N SER A 611 -10.84 -37.34 -6.24
CA SER A 611 -10.73 -38.23 -5.07
C SER A 611 -11.92 -38.11 -4.11
N TYR A 612 -12.60 -36.96 -4.14
CA TYR A 612 -13.78 -36.65 -3.34
C TYR A 612 -14.73 -35.75 -4.12
N GLU A 613 -15.95 -35.60 -3.66
CA GLU A 613 -16.96 -34.74 -4.29
C GLU A 613 -16.49 -33.27 -4.30
N GLY A 614 -16.58 -32.64 -5.47
CA GLY A 614 -16.10 -31.27 -5.69
C GLY A 614 -14.59 -31.13 -5.90
N HIS A 615 -13.83 -32.22 -5.91
CA HIS A 615 -12.39 -32.21 -6.19
C HIS A 615 -12.12 -31.90 -7.66
N TYR A 616 -11.44 -30.75 -7.93
CA TYR A 616 -11.09 -30.34 -9.28
C TYR A 616 -9.85 -31.12 -9.79
N GLN A 617 -10.08 -32.16 -10.56
CA GLN A 617 -9.06 -32.95 -11.25
C GLN A 617 -9.66 -33.60 -12.51
N PRO A 618 -8.91 -33.75 -13.61
CA PRO A 618 -7.54 -33.26 -13.82
C PRO A 618 -7.45 -31.77 -14.16
N HIS A 619 -6.36 -31.12 -13.77
CA HIS A 619 -6.02 -29.78 -14.26
C HIS A 619 -5.47 -29.92 -15.68
N LEU A 620 -6.19 -29.50 -16.69
CA LEU A 620 -5.78 -29.63 -18.09
C LEU A 620 -5.33 -28.28 -18.64
N PRO A 621 -4.23 -28.23 -19.44
CA PRO A 621 -3.74 -26.98 -19.99
C PRO A 621 -4.73 -26.38 -20.98
N GLY A 622 -4.87 -25.04 -20.92
CA GLY A 622 -5.63 -24.21 -21.85
C GLY A 622 -4.79 -23.83 -23.07
N ASP A 623 -4.56 -22.52 -23.26
CA ASP A 623 -3.96 -21.92 -24.45
C ASP A 623 -2.56 -22.44 -24.82
N LEU A 624 -1.78 -22.88 -23.83
CA LEU A 624 -0.43 -23.39 -24.06
C LEU A 624 -0.42 -24.86 -24.54
N GLY A 625 -1.52 -25.60 -24.30
CA GLY A 625 -1.61 -27.02 -24.62
C GLY A 625 -0.58 -27.88 -23.89
N PHE A 626 -0.45 -29.12 -24.28
CA PHE A 626 0.56 -30.05 -23.77
C PHE A 626 1.89 -29.81 -24.46
N TYR A 627 2.62 -28.80 -24.01
CA TYR A 627 3.87 -28.33 -24.63
C TYR A 627 5.06 -29.25 -24.32
N ASP A 628 6.08 -29.17 -25.19
CA ASP A 628 7.41 -29.72 -24.99
C ASP A 628 8.41 -28.56 -24.81
N LEU A 629 9.17 -28.57 -23.73
CA LEU A 629 10.12 -27.51 -23.40
C LEU A 629 11.43 -27.53 -24.20
N ARG A 630 11.59 -28.49 -25.10
CA ARG A 630 12.66 -28.46 -26.11
C ARG A 630 12.34 -27.59 -27.31
N VAL A 631 11.08 -27.09 -27.37
CA VAL A 631 10.58 -26.25 -28.46
C VAL A 631 10.65 -24.78 -28.05
N ALA A 632 11.45 -24.00 -28.78
CA ALA A 632 11.67 -22.57 -28.44
C ALA A 632 10.39 -21.75 -28.45
N GLU A 633 9.43 -22.05 -29.30
CA GLU A 633 8.12 -21.38 -29.39
C GLU A 633 7.29 -21.63 -28.12
N SER A 634 7.40 -22.77 -27.48
CA SER A 634 6.74 -23.04 -26.19
C SER A 634 7.26 -22.08 -25.10
N LEU A 635 8.58 -21.97 -24.99
CA LEU A 635 9.24 -21.04 -24.06
C LEU A 635 8.93 -19.57 -24.38
N ALA A 636 8.85 -19.22 -25.68
CA ALA A 636 8.49 -17.87 -26.11
C ALA A 636 7.07 -17.49 -25.67
N ARG A 637 6.09 -18.39 -25.85
CA ARG A 637 4.70 -18.18 -25.44
C ARG A 637 4.58 -18.04 -23.91
N GLN A 638 5.29 -18.88 -23.16
CA GLN A 638 5.31 -18.80 -21.70
C GLN A 638 5.91 -17.46 -21.24
N ALA A 639 7.03 -17.02 -21.80
CA ALA A 639 7.67 -15.77 -21.46
C ALA A 639 6.80 -14.54 -21.82
N GLU A 640 6.14 -14.57 -22.99
CA GLU A 640 5.20 -13.52 -23.38
C GLU A 640 4.01 -13.44 -22.44
N LEU A 641 3.43 -14.59 -22.09
CA LEU A 641 2.33 -14.70 -21.16
C LEU A 641 2.71 -14.14 -19.78
N ALA A 642 3.85 -14.56 -19.23
CA ALA A 642 4.37 -14.09 -17.97
C ALA A 642 4.54 -12.55 -17.96
N ARG A 643 5.18 -11.99 -19.00
CA ARG A 643 5.37 -10.55 -19.14
C ARG A 643 4.06 -9.77 -19.22
N ARG A 644 3.08 -10.30 -19.98
CA ARG A 644 1.74 -9.69 -20.16
C ARG A 644 1.00 -9.54 -18.82
N TYR A 645 1.21 -10.45 -17.89
CA TYR A 645 0.57 -10.44 -16.58
C TYR A 645 1.48 -9.95 -15.44
N GLY A 646 2.63 -9.35 -15.77
CA GLY A 646 3.48 -8.66 -14.81
C GLY A 646 4.47 -9.55 -14.06
N ILE A 647 4.66 -10.81 -14.47
CA ILE A 647 5.71 -11.68 -13.92
C ILE A 647 7.06 -11.23 -14.48
N ALA A 648 8.01 -10.93 -13.59
CA ALA A 648 9.32 -10.40 -13.94
C ALA A 648 10.27 -11.44 -14.52
N GLY A 649 10.07 -12.72 -14.19
CA GLY A 649 10.87 -13.84 -14.68
C GLY A 649 10.63 -15.13 -13.93
N PHE A 650 11.44 -16.12 -14.23
CA PHE A 650 11.32 -17.48 -13.74
C PHE A 650 12.48 -17.88 -12.83
N CYS A 651 12.18 -18.56 -11.73
CA CYS A 651 13.14 -19.23 -10.87
C CYS A 651 13.18 -20.70 -11.28
N VAL A 652 14.10 -21.04 -12.19
CA VAL A 652 14.14 -22.37 -12.82
C VAL A 652 14.82 -23.37 -11.91
N TYR A 653 14.16 -24.48 -11.62
CA TYR A 653 14.79 -25.59 -10.92
C TYR A 653 15.94 -26.14 -11.77
N TYR A 654 17.13 -26.14 -11.17
CA TYR A 654 18.35 -26.58 -11.79
C TYR A 654 18.83 -27.89 -11.13
N TYR A 655 18.90 -28.95 -11.92
CA TYR A 655 19.27 -30.28 -11.45
C TYR A 655 20.66 -30.66 -11.96
N ASN A 656 21.63 -30.77 -11.06
CA ASN A 656 22.97 -31.20 -11.36
C ASN A 656 23.45 -32.18 -10.28
N PHE A 657 23.78 -33.41 -10.73
CA PHE A 657 24.23 -34.51 -9.89
C PHE A 657 25.69 -34.81 -10.25
N GLY A 658 26.61 -33.99 -9.75
CA GLY A 658 28.02 -34.10 -10.11
C GLY A 658 28.29 -33.59 -11.54
N ASN A 659 28.76 -34.46 -12.43
CA ASN A 659 28.98 -34.10 -13.83
C ASN A 659 27.76 -34.35 -14.74
N ARG A 660 26.61 -34.64 -14.15
CA ARG A 660 25.39 -34.98 -14.87
C ARG A 660 24.30 -33.97 -14.63
N ARG A 661 24.11 -33.10 -15.62
CA ARG A 661 22.96 -32.18 -15.64
C ARG A 661 21.73 -32.92 -16.18
N VAL A 662 20.64 -32.92 -15.41
CA VAL A 662 19.36 -33.52 -15.78
C VAL A 662 18.36 -32.41 -16.05
N LEU A 663 17.40 -32.62 -16.96
CA LEU A 663 16.37 -31.66 -17.36
C LEU A 663 16.94 -30.31 -17.87
N GLY A 664 18.16 -30.28 -18.37
CA GLY A 664 18.86 -29.07 -18.80
C GLY A 664 18.42 -28.53 -20.17
N ALA A 665 17.71 -29.31 -20.98
CA ALA A 665 17.36 -28.95 -22.35
C ALA A 665 16.59 -27.58 -22.46
N PRO A 666 15.63 -27.24 -21.60
CA PRO A 666 14.96 -25.95 -21.69
C PRO A 666 15.92 -24.73 -21.51
N LEU A 667 16.86 -24.85 -20.56
CA LEU A 667 17.86 -23.79 -20.34
C LEU A 667 18.85 -23.69 -21.52
N ASP A 668 19.18 -24.82 -22.17
CA ASP A 668 20.02 -24.84 -23.38
C ASP A 668 19.29 -24.16 -24.55
N VAL A 669 17.97 -24.38 -24.70
CA VAL A 669 17.15 -23.71 -25.71
C VAL A 669 17.09 -22.22 -25.43
N VAL A 670 16.89 -21.79 -24.18
CA VAL A 670 16.90 -20.37 -23.80
C VAL A 670 18.24 -19.72 -24.19
N ARG A 671 19.38 -20.35 -23.86
CA ARG A 671 20.71 -19.79 -24.14
C ARG A 671 21.01 -19.77 -25.64
N ALA A 672 20.55 -20.76 -26.39
CA ALA A 672 20.72 -20.83 -27.84
C ALA A 672 19.87 -19.79 -28.60
N ASN A 673 18.85 -19.19 -27.95
CA ASN A 673 17.94 -18.24 -28.55
C ASN A 673 17.97 -16.91 -27.76
N PRO A 674 18.94 -16.03 -27.99
CA PRO A 674 19.12 -14.79 -27.22
C PRO A 674 17.95 -13.80 -27.34
N ASP A 675 17.18 -13.88 -28.42
CA ASP A 675 16.01 -13.04 -28.68
C ASP A 675 14.75 -13.46 -27.87
N LEU A 676 14.78 -14.63 -27.24
CA LEU A 676 13.75 -15.07 -26.32
C LEU A 676 13.72 -14.16 -25.08
N ALA A 677 12.62 -13.48 -24.84
CA ALA A 677 12.44 -12.60 -23.66
C ALA A 677 12.18 -13.43 -22.37
N PHE A 678 12.96 -14.47 -22.15
CA PHE A 678 12.84 -15.39 -21.01
C PHE A 678 13.81 -14.97 -19.89
N ASN A 679 13.35 -14.09 -19.00
CA ASN A 679 14.13 -13.69 -17.84
C ASN A 679 14.13 -14.83 -16.80
N TYR A 680 15.29 -15.15 -16.22
CA TYR A 680 15.40 -16.27 -15.30
C TYR A 680 16.52 -16.12 -14.27
N CYS A 681 16.40 -16.87 -13.19
CA CYS A 681 17.48 -17.24 -12.28
C CYS A 681 17.45 -18.75 -12.02
N LEU A 682 18.50 -19.27 -11.42
CA LEU A 682 18.58 -20.69 -11.08
C LEU A 682 18.25 -20.94 -9.62
N CYS A 683 17.50 -22.01 -9.37
CA CYS A 683 17.33 -22.62 -8.05
C CYS A 683 17.94 -24.02 -8.08
N TRP A 684 19.11 -24.21 -7.48
CA TRP A 684 19.71 -25.55 -7.40
C TRP A 684 18.88 -26.46 -6.51
N ALA A 685 18.19 -27.43 -7.14
CA ALA A 685 17.40 -28.46 -6.48
C ALA A 685 18.33 -29.56 -5.99
N ASN A 686 19.01 -29.32 -4.87
CA ASN A 686 20.09 -30.10 -4.32
C ASN A 686 19.62 -31.25 -3.42
N GLU A 687 18.66 -32.06 -3.89
CA GLU A 687 18.20 -33.24 -3.14
C GLU A 687 18.26 -34.49 -4.00
N ASN A 688 18.27 -35.64 -3.35
CA ASN A 688 18.26 -36.94 -4.04
C ASN A 688 16.94 -37.13 -4.80
N TRP A 689 17.00 -37.66 -6.00
CA TRP A 689 15.78 -38.14 -6.64
C TRP A 689 15.43 -39.53 -6.13
N THR A 690 14.17 -39.69 -5.73
CA THR A 690 13.66 -40.93 -5.15
C THR A 690 12.32 -41.31 -5.77
N ARG A 691 11.93 -42.56 -5.69
CA ARG A 691 10.58 -43.03 -6.11
C ARG A 691 9.45 -42.49 -5.20
N HIS A 692 9.80 -41.84 -4.12
CA HIS A 692 8.81 -41.27 -3.18
C HIS A 692 7.94 -40.16 -3.79
N TRP A 693 8.48 -39.45 -4.77
CA TRP A 693 7.77 -38.39 -5.49
C TRP A 693 6.48 -38.86 -6.18
N ASP A 694 6.43 -40.13 -6.58
CA ASP A 694 5.23 -40.77 -7.18
C ASP A 694 4.47 -41.68 -6.20
N GLY A 695 4.64 -41.50 -4.90
CA GLY A 695 4.01 -42.35 -3.90
C GLY A 695 4.61 -43.77 -3.79
N GLY A 696 5.79 -44.02 -4.44
CA GLY A 696 6.53 -45.26 -4.37
C GLY A 696 7.46 -45.38 -3.15
N SER A 697 8.44 -46.27 -3.24
CA SER A 697 9.42 -46.54 -2.17
C SER A 697 10.40 -45.36 -1.99
N ARG A 698 11.12 -45.34 -0.85
CA ARG A 698 12.23 -44.38 -0.60
C ARG A 698 13.51 -44.74 -1.37
N GLU A 699 13.40 -45.58 -2.41
CA GLU A 699 14.53 -45.95 -3.28
C GLU A 699 15.13 -44.67 -3.91
N VAL A 700 16.44 -44.48 -3.74
CA VAL A 700 17.19 -43.40 -4.36
C VAL A 700 17.46 -43.77 -5.82
N LEU A 701 16.93 -42.97 -6.74
CA LEU A 701 17.13 -43.15 -8.19
C LEU A 701 18.38 -42.44 -8.66
N LEU A 702 18.66 -41.24 -8.08
CA LEU A 702 19.86 -40.46 -8.40
C LEU A 702 20.31 -39.74 -7.12
N GLU A 703 21.53 -39.99 -6.69
CA GLU A 703 22.11 -39.47 -5.48
C GLU A 703 22.81 -38.12 -5.73
N GLN A 704 22.54 -37.12 -4.88
CA GLN A 704 23.23 -35.85 -4.91
C GLN A 704 24.60 -35.98 -4.25
N SER A 705 25.65 -35.50 -4.94
CA SER A 705 27.00 -35.40 -4.40
C SER A 705 27.32 -33.95 -3.98
N TYR A 706 28.09 -33.83 -2.90
CA TYR A 706 28.57 -32.56 -2.34
C TYR A 706 30.12 -32.52 -2.26
N ASP A 707 30.81 -33.35 -3.05
CA ASP A 707 32.25 -33.27 -3.15
C ASP A 707 32.73 -31.97 -3.82
N ALA A 708 33.98 -31.61 -3.61
CA ALA A 708 34.53 -30.32 -4.07
C ALA A 708 34.43 -30.13 -5.60
N ALA A 709 34.55 -31.19 -6.38
CA ALA A 709 34.47 -31.13 -7.85
C ALA A 709 33.04 -30.87 -8.30
N THR A 710 32.08 -31.53 -7.69
CA THR A 710 30.63 -31.29 -7.92
C THR A 710 30.24 -29.85 -7.58
N LEU A 711 30.62 -29.36 -6.39
CA LEU A 711 30.30 -27.99 -5.97
C LEU A 711 30.95 -26.98 -6.94
N ALA A 712 32.21 -27.19 -7.34
CA ALA A 712 32.90 -26.32 -8.30
C ALA A 712 32.18 -26.30 -9.67
N SER A 713 31.71 -27.45 -10.15
CA SER A 713 30.94 -27.57 -11.41
C SER A 713 29.64 -26.81 -11.36
N ILE A 714 28.88 -26.92 -10.26
CA ILE A 714 27.59 -26.19 -10.05
C ILE A 714 27.82 -24.69 -10.03
N ILE A 715 28.87 -24.24 -9.33
CA ILE A 715 29.22 -22.81 -9.27
C ILE A 715 29.61 -22.29 -10.65
N ALA A 716 30.43 -23.06 -11.41
CA ALA A 716 30.83 -22.68 -12.75
C ALA A 716 29.66 -22.57 -13.72
N ASP A 717 28.71 -23.51 -13.66
CA ASP A 717 27.46 -23.45 -14.43
C ASP A 717 26.62 -22.21 -14.05
N ALA A 718 26.46 -21.93 -12.76
CA ALA A 718 25.72 -20.75 -12.28
C ALA A 718 26.37 -19.44 -12.79
N VAL A 719 27.70 -19.33 -12.77
CA VAL A 719 28.46 -18.21 -13.34
C VAL A 719 28.23 -18.10 -14.85
N ALA A 720 28.25 -19.21 -15.56
CA ALA A 720 28.03 -19.23 -17.01
C ALA A 720 26.60 -18.80 -17.40
N HIS A 721 25.60 -19.16 -16.60
CA HIS A 721 24.22 -18.67 -16.77
C HIS A 721 24.09 -17.19 -16.41
N ALA A 722 24.77 -16.72 -15.37
CA ALA A 722 24.76 -15.33 -14.94
C ALA A 722 25.34 -14.35 -15.98
N ALA A 723 26.13 -14.84 -16.94
CA ALA A 723 26.64 -14.04 -18.06
C ALA A 723 25.53 -13.68 -19.07
N ASP A 724 24.42 -14.38 -19.09
CA ASP A 724 23.25 -14.04 -19.91
C ASP A 724 22.62 -12.71 -19.44
N PRO A 725 22.37 -11.72 -20.34
CA PRO A 725 21.77 -10.44 -19.95
C PRO A 725 20.36 -10.57 -19.36
N ARG A 726 19.64 -11.66 -19.65
CA ARG A 726 18.29 -11.97 -19.12
C ARG A 726 18.34 -12.59 -17.72
N TYR A 727 19.53 -12.90 -17.20
CA TYR A 727 19.66 -13.47 -15.87
C TYR A 727 19.27 -12.45 -14.80
N LEU A 728 18.34 -12.80 -13.91
CA LEU A 728 17.80 -11.91 -12.89
C LEU A 728 18.88 -11.48 -11.88
N ARG A 729 18.83 -10.22 -11.48
CA ARG A 729 19.78 -9.59 -10.56
C ARG A 729 19.07 -8.81 -9.47
N VAL A 730 19.79 -8.62 -8.37
CA VAL A 730 19.44 -7.74 -7.27
C VAL A 730 20.64 -6.84 -7.01
N ASP A 731 20.48 -5.53 -7.16
CA ASP A 731 21.55 -4.53 -7.06
C ASP A 731 22.78 -4.89 -7.92
N GLY A 732 22.51 -5.30 -9.15
CA GLY A 732 23.52 -5.74 -10.12
C GLY A 732 24.15 -7.10 -9.84
N ARG A 733 23.88 -7.75 -8.70
CA ARG A 733 24.39 -9.08 -8.33
C ARG A 733 23.47 -10.16 -8.87
N PRO A 734 23.98 -11.17 -9.62
CA PRO A 734 23.18 -12.30 -10.08
C PRO A 734 22.46 -13.02 -8.92
N LEU A 735 21.19 -13.36 -9.12
CA LEU A 735 20.35 -14.04 -8.13
C LEU A 735 20.50 -15.57 -8.26
N PHE A 736 21.01 -16.24 -7.23
CA PHE A 736 21.20 -17.68 -7.22
C PHE A 736 20.58 -18.30 -5.97
N LEU A 737 19.68 -19.27 -6.15
CA LEU A 737 18.97 -19.95 -5.07
C LEU A 737 19.49 -21.36 -4.82
N VAL A 738 19.43 -21.79 -3.55
CA VAL A 738 19.69 -23.18 -3.11
C VAL A 738 18.44 -23.70 -2.40
N TYR A 739 17.93 -24.86 -2.84
CA TYR A 739 16.65 -25.38 -2.36
C TYR A 739 16.76 -25.97 -0.95
N ARG A 740 17.80 -26.79 -0.67
CA ARG A 740 18.05 -27.45 0.63
C ARG A 740 19.38 -27.02 1.24
N PRO A 741 19.44 -25.85 1.87
CA PRO A 741 20.71 -25.31 2.36
C PRO A 741 21.35 -26.17 3.44
N LEU A 742 20.56 -26.89 4.26
CA LEU A 742 21.05 -27.75 5.35
C LEU A 742 21.61 -29.09 4.87
N GLN A 743 21.45 -29.45 3.60
CA GLN A 743 22.10 -30.60 3.02
C GLN A 743 23.54 -30.30 2.57
N LEU A 744 23.94 -29.02 2.53
CA LEU A 744 25.33 -28.64 2.28
C LEU A 744 26.19 -29.00 3.50
N PRO A 745 27.26 -29.80 3.35
CA PRO A 745 28.14 -30.14 4.46
C PRO A 745 28.85 -28.93 5.08
N ASP A 746 29.16 -27.94 4.25
CA ASP A 746 29.74 -26.64 4.64
C ASP A 746 29.07 -25.50 3.83
N ALA A 747 27.92 -25.05 4.31
CA ALA A 747 27.18 -23.99 3.63
C ALA A 747 27.93 -22.63 3.63
N PRO A 748 28.60 -22.20 4.72
CA PRO A 748 29.42 -20.96 4.66
C PRO A 748 30.58 -21.06 3.68
N GLY A 749 31.27 -22.20 3.61
CA GLY A 749 32.35 -22.45 2.63
C GLY A 749 31.85 -22.42 1.18
N PHE A 750 30.69 -23.04 0.91
CA PHE A 750 30.03 -22.97 -0.39
C PHE A 750 29.67 -21.51 -0.77
N ALA A 751 29.09 -20.76 0.16
CA ALA A 751 28.74 -19.37 -0.07
C ALA A 751 29.98 -18.51 -0.38
N ALA A 752 31.09 -18.74 0.34
CA ALA A 752 32.37 -18.06 0.09
C ALA A 752 32.93 -18.41 -1.29
N ALA A 753 32.87 -19.69 -1.70
CA ALA A 753 33.31 -20.15 -3.01
C ALA A 753 32.47 -19.53 -4.15
N CYS A 754 31.14 -19.45 -3.99
CA CYS A 754 30.26 -18.74 -4.91
C CYS A 754 30.69 -17.28 -5.08
N ARG A 755 30.84 -16.53 -3.97
CA ARG A 755 31.25 -15.12 -4.02
C ARG A 755 32.59 -14.92 -4.76
N ALA A 756 33.57 -15.79 -4.47
CA ALA A 756 34.87 -15.75 -5.13
C ALA A 756 34.77 -16.00 -6.64
N ALA A 757 34.03 -17.02 -7.07
CA ALA A 757 33.85 -17.37 -8.47
C ALA A 757 33.12 -16.27 -9.27
N PHE A 758 32.04 -15.71 -8.73
CA PHE A 758 31.31 -14.62 -9.36
C PHE A 758 32.18 -13.34 -9.45
N ALA A 759 32.96 -13.01 -8.41
CA ALA A 759 33.89 -11.89 -8.44
C ALA A 759 35.02 -12.10 -9.48
N GLN A 760 35.56 -13.30 -9.60
CA GLN A 760 36.55 -13.63 -10.64
C GLN A 760 35.98 -13.50 -12.06
N ALA A 761 34.68 -13.78 -12.23
CA ALA A 761 33.97 -13.58 -13.49
C ALA A 761 33.60 -12.12 -13.78
N GLY A 762 33.98 -11.16 -12.94
CA GLY A 762 33.75 -9.73 -13.13
C GLY A 762 32.40 -9.21 -12.62
N PHE A 763 31.64 -10.01 -11.87
CA PHE A 763 30.42 -9.54 -11.22
C PHE A 763 30.74 -8.82 -9.90
N ALA A 764 29.86 -7.89 -9.47
CA ALA A 764 29.97 -7.22 -8.16
C ALA A 764 29.78 -8.16 -6.96
N GLY A 765 29.52 -9.44 -7.22
CA GLY A 765 29.24 -10.51 -6.28
C GLY A 765 28.07 -11.37 -6.77
N VAL A 766 27.51 -12.15 -5.87
CA VAL A 766 26.29 -12.94 -6.12
C VAL A 766 25.30 -12.66 -5.00
N HIS A 767 24.01 -12.62 -5.31
CA HIS A 767 22.94 -12.56 -4.32
C HIS A 767 22.45 -13.98 -4.05
N LEU A 768 22.94 -14.56 -2.93
CA LEU A 768 22.65 -15.94 -2.53
C LEU A 768 21.40 -16.00 -1.65
N VAL A 769 20.44 -16.81 -2.08
CA VAL A 769 19.18 -17.03 -1.38
C VAL A 769 18.95 -18.50 -1.15
N TYR A 770 18.41 -18.88 -0.01
CA TYR A 770 17.93 -20.24 0.17
C TYR A 770 16.41 -20.31 0.25
N VAL A 771 15.85 -21.47 -0.13
CA VAL A 771 14.42 -21.73 0.04
C VAL A 771 14.16 -22.20 1.48
N GLU A 772 13.21 -21.55 2.18
CA GLU A 772 12.80 -21.95 3.53
C GLU A 772 12.06 -23.28 3.50
N SER A 773 12.81 -24.38 3.40
CA SER A 773 12.28 -25.72 3.59
C SER A 773 11.77 -25.92 5.02
N MET A 774 10.93 -26.97 5.26
CA MET A 774 10.44 -27.29 6.60
C MET A 774 11.57 -27.39 7.62
N GLU A 775 12.67 -28.06 7.28
CA GLU A 775 13.86 -28.22 8.15
C GLU A 775 14.47 -26.86 8.53
N ALA A 776 14.59 -25.94 7.58
CA ALA A 776 15.17 -24.63 7.82
C ALA A 776 14.25 -23.78 8.73
N VAL A 777 12.93 -23.92 8.59
CA VAL A 777 11.94 -23.27 9.46
C VAL A 777 11.98 -23.85 10.88
N ASP A 778 12.00 -25.17 11.01
CA ASP A 778 12.01 -25.87 12.30
C ASP A 778 13.29 -25.57 13.10
N GLN A 779 14.43 -25.50 12.42
CA GLN A 779 15.73 -25.18 13.03
C GLN A 779 15.96 -23.67 13.17
N LYS A 780 15.02 -22.82 12.73
CA LYS A 780 15.10 -21.34 12.79
C LYS A 780 16.41 -20.79 12.20
N VAL A 781 16.81 -21.35 11.07
CA VAL A 781 18.06 -20.98 10.38
C VAL A 781 17.98 -19.56 9.87
N ARG A 782 19.05 -18.80 10.08
CA ARG A 782 19.16 -17.43 9.55
C ARG A 782 20.13 -17.42 8.36
N PRO A 783 19.89 -16.56 7.34
CA PRO A 783 20.78 -16.49 6.17
C PRO A 783 22.25 -16.27 6.55
N ALA A 784 22.52 -15.39 7.50
CA ALA A 784 23.89 -15.10 7.95
C ALA A 784 24.60 -16.32 8.54
N ASP A 785 23.88 -17.24 9.18
CA ASP A 785 24.46 -18.45 9.77
C ASP A 785 25.04 -19.40 8.69
N LEU A 786 24.51 -19.29 7.46
CA LEU A 786 24.92 -20.08 6.30
C LEU A 786 25.78 -19.30 5.31
N GLY A 787 26.07 -18.00 5.59
CA GLY A 787 26.75 -17.12 4.64
C GLY A 787 25.90 -16.65 3.45
N PHE A 788 24.57 -16.78 3.54
CA PHE A 788 23.61 -16.35 2.53
C PHE A 788 23.15 -14.90 2.78
N ASP A 789 22.65 -14.23 1.74
CA ASP A 789 22.14 -12.86 1.82
C ASP A 789 20.67 -12.82 2.28
N ALA A 790 19.87 -13.80 1.88
CA ALA A 790 18.44 -13.85 2.14
C ALA A 790 17.88 -15.28 2.14
N CYS A 791 16.62 -15.40 2.53
CA CYS A 791 15.81 -16.60 2.28
C CYS A 791 14.50 -16.23 1.56
N VAL A 792 13.82 -17.24 1.03
CA VAL A 792 12.50 -17.09 0.39
C VAL A 792 11.50 -18.05 1.04
N GLU A 793 10.31 -17.53 1.37
CA GLU A 793 9.19 -18.37 1.80
C GLU A 793 8.83 -19.41 0.73
N PHE A 794 8.36 -20.58 1.16
CA PHE A 794 7.97 -21.64 0.24
C PHE A 794 6.62 -22.26 0.63
N PRO A 795 5.50 -21.49 0.44
CA PRO A 795 4.17 -22.02 0.74
C PRO A 795 3.78 -23.13 -0.26
N PRO A 796 2.92 -24.10 0.15
CA PRO A 796 2.20 -24.17 1.44
C PRO A 796 2.95 -24.90 2.57
N HIS A 797 4.22 -25.23 2.40
CA HIS A 797 4.98 -26.07 3.32
C HIS A 797 5.07 -25.49 4.74
N GLY A 798 4.87 -26.36 5.74
CA GLY A 798 5.08 -26.07 7.15
C GLY A 798 3.99 -25.27 7.87
N ARG A 799 2.93 -24.83 7.15
CA ARG A 799 1.83 -24.02 7.74
C ARG A 799 0.44 -24.38 7.21
N ALA A 800 0.31 -25.51 6.52
CA ALA A 800 -0.97 -25.99 6.04
C ALA A 800 -1.95 -26.23 7.20
N VAL A 801 -3.17 -25.74 7.08
CA VAL A 801 -4.24 -25.87 8.08
C VAL A 801 -5.21 -26.93 7.59
N PRO A 802 -5.48 -28.03 8.36
CA PRO A 802 -6.40 -29.06 7.94
C PRO A 802 -7.82 -28.52 7.69
N ALA A 803 -8.48 -29.05 6.66
CA ALA A 803 -9.89 -28.74 6.41
C ALA A 803 -10.78 -29.40 7.48
N GLU A 804 -11.67 -28.61 8.09
CA GLU A 804 -12.58 -29.10 9.14
C GLU A 804 -13.79 -29.84 8.58
N THR A 805 -14.15 -29.59 7.30
CA THR A 805 -15.32 -30.19 6.67
C THR A 805 -15.00 -31.58 6.11
N ALA A 806 -15.81 -32.58 6.49
CA ALA A 806 -15.77 -33.89 5.87
C ALA A 806 -16.24 -33.79 4.39
N ALA A 807 -15.54 -34.49 3.48
CA ALA A 807 -15.98 -34.64 2.10
C ALA A 807 -16.41 -36.07 1.81
N GLN A 808 -17.36 -36.24 0.91
CA GLN A 808 -17.73 -37.53 0.42
C GLN A 808 -16.62 -38.07 -0.48
N ILE A 809 -15.95 -39.16 -0.08
CA ILE A 809 -14.90 -39.79 -0.87
C ILE A 809 -15.55 -40.52 -2.05
N VAL A 810 -15.06 -40.27 -3.25
CA VAL A 810 -15.51 -40.88 -4.51
C VAL A 810 -14.50 -41.87 -5.08
N LYS A 811 -13.24 -41.82 -4.61
CA LYS A 811 -12.19 -42.75 -5.03
C LYS A 811 -11.94 -43.78 -3.94
N ASP A 812 -12.24 -45.04 -4.23
CA ASP A 812 -12.06 -46.16 -3.29
C ASP A 812 -10.65 -46.21 -2.73
N GLY A 813 -10.54 -46.30 -1.38
CA GLY A 813 -9.29 -46.42 -0.66
C GLY A 813 -8.42 -45.15 -0.60
N TRP A 814 -8.91 -44.01 -1.04
CA TRP A 814 -8.20 -42.75 -0.87
C TRP A 814 -8.09 -42.38 0.62
N SER A 815 -6.88 -42.07 1.07
CA SER A 815 -6.53 -41.73 2.45
C SER A 815 -5.61 -40.50 2.52
N GLY A 816 -5.72 -39.62 1.55
CA GLY A 816 -4.92 -38.39 1.46
C GLY A 816 -5.38 -37.31 2.43
N TYR A 817 -4.74 -36.13 2.34
CA TYR A 817 -4.96 -35.02 3.24
C TYR A 817 -5.64 -33.87 2.52
N ARG A 818 -6.61 -33.25 3.20
CA ARG A 818 -7.26 -32.02 2.73
C ARG A 818 -6.93 -30.87 3.68
N TYR A 819 -6.58 -29.73 3.10
CA TYR A 819 -6.26 -28.53 3.82
C TYR A 819 -7.16 -27.38 3.38
N ASP A 820 -7.35 -26.42 4.27
CA ASP A 820 -8.13 -25.20 4.02
C ASP A 820 -7.19 -24.14 3.45
N TYR A 821 -7.41 -23.72 2.21
CA TYR A 821 -6.59 -22.71 1.54
C TYR A 821 -6.69 -21.34 2.23
N PRO A 822 -7.89 -20.76 2.49
CA PRO A 822 -8.03 -19.49 3.21
C PRO A 822 -7.32 -19.46 4.56
N GLN A 823 -7.50 -20.49 5.39
CA GLN A 823 -6.86 -20.54 6.70
C GLN A 823 -5.33 -20.72 6.60
N THR A 824 -4.87 -21.46 5.60
CA THR A 824 -3.44 -21.60 5.33
C THR A 824 -2.83 -20.28 4.90
N VAL A 825 -3.46 -19.54 4.00
CA VAL A 825 -3.04 -18.18 3.62
C VAL A 825 -2.98 -17.26 4.84
N ARG A 826 -4.02 -17.31 5.69
CA ARG A 826 -4.02 -16.57 6.96
C ARG A 826 -2.82 -16.92 7.83
N ALA A 827 -2.48 -18.21 7.94
CA ALA A 827 -1.33 -18.67 8.73
C ALA A 827 0.00 -18.13 8.17
N PHE A 828 0.15 -18.03 6.84
CA PHE A 828 1.31 -17.41 6.20
C PHE A 828 1.35 -15.89 6.41
N CYS A 829 0.22 -15.21 6.35
CA CYS A 829 0.14 -13.77 6.62
C CYS A 829 0.29 -13.41 8.11
N LYS A 830 0.07 -14.36 9.02
CA LYS A 830 0.32 -14.21 10.46
C LYS A 830 1.78 -14.44 10.89
N ARG A 831 2.67 -14.86 9.98
CA ARG A 831 4.08 -15.11 10.33
C ARG A 831 4.69 -13.87 10.97
N ASP A 832 5.49 -14.10 12.00
CA ASP A 832 6.29 -13.05 12.60
C ASP A 832 7.31 -12.54 11.58
N SER A 833 7.56 -11.24 11.60
CA SER A 833 8.65 -10.63 10.85
C SER A 833 9.99 -11.11 11.39
N VAL A 834 11.05 -10.96 10.59
CA VAL A 834 12.40 -11.42 10.93
C VAL A 834 13.40 -10.27 10.78
N PRO A 835 14.53 -10.28 11.53
CA PRO A 835 15.54 -9.21 11.46
C PRO A 835 16.53 -9.44 10.30
N TYR A 836 16.10 -10.04 9.20
CA TYR A 836 16.89 -10.30 7.98
C TYR A 836 16.01 -10.27 6.75
N THR A 837 16.61 -10.27 5.57
CA THR A 837 15.86 -10.30 4.30
C THR A 837 15.20 -11.67 4.10
N ARG A 838 13.88 -11.68 4.13
CA ARG A 838 13.03 -12.81 3.77
C ARG A 838 12.07 -12.38 2.66
N TYR A 839 12.20 -12.99 1.49
CA TYR A 839 11.30 -12.72 0.39
C TYR A 839 9.96 -13.39 0.63
N PRO A 840 8.85 -12.64 0.55
CA PRO A 840 7.52 -13.23 0.62
C PRO A 840 7.26 -14.11 -0.59
N ALA A 841 6.42 -15.14 -0.39
CA ALA A 841 5.95 -15.98 -1.46
C ALA A 841 4.45 -16.27 -1.35
N VAL A 842 3.85 -16.58 -2.49
CA VAL A 842 2.44 -16.96 -2.64
C VAL A 842 2.32 -18.25 -3.43
N PHE A 843 1.17 -18.92 -3.32
CA PHE A 843 0.83 -20.07 -4.15
C PHE A 843 -0.61 -19.97 -4.62
N PRO A 844 -0.91 -20.28 -5.90
CA PRO A 844 -2.27 -20.15 -6.43
C PRO A 844 -3.19 -21.24 -5.87
N SER A 845 -2.71 -22.46 -5.84
CA SER A 845 -3.37 -23.66 -5.39
C SER A 845 -2.30 -24.73 -5.07
N TRP A 846 -2.71 -25.85 -4.50
CA TRP A 846 -1.86 -27.02 -4.33
C TRP A 846 -2.69 -28.30 -4.31
N ASP A 847 -2.33 -29.25 -5.18
CA ASP A 847 -2.95 -30.57 -5.26
C ASP A 847 -1.99 -31.59 -5.90
N ASN A 848 -1.30 -32.38 -5.10
CA ASN A 848 -0.35 -33.39 -5.60
C ASN A 848 -0.97 -34.78 -5.78
N THR A 849 -2.30 -34.90 -5.81
CA THR A 849 -3.00 -36.16 -6.10
C THR A 849 -2.68 -36.76 -7.47
N PRO A 850 -2.27 -36.01 -8.52
CA PRO A 850 -1.74 -36.59 -9.75
C PRO A 850 -0.49 -37.44 -9.54
N ARG A 851 0.43 -37.01 -8.68
CA ARG A 851 1.66 -37.77 -8.33
C ARG A 851 1.39 -38.83 -7.26
N GLN A 852 0.49 -38.54 -6.31
CA GLN A 852 0.17 -39.44 -5.18
C GLN A 852 -1.33 -39.77 -5.14
N PRO A 853 -1.81 -40.63 -6.06
CA PRO A 853 -3.25 -40.79 -6.26
C PRO A 853 -4.05 -41.31 -5.05
N MET A 854 -3.41 -41.97 -4.08
CA MET A 854 -4.07 -42.56 -2.92
C MET A 854 -3.85 -41.82 -1.62
N GLN A 855 -2.77 -41.06 -1.51
CA GLN A 855 -2.34 -40.37 -0.28
C GLN A 855 -1.93 -38.92 -0.53
N GLY A 856 -2.35 -38.36 -1.67
CA GLY A 856 -2.04 -37.00 -2.03
C GLY A 856 -2.68 -35.97 -1.12
N THR A 857 -2.15 -34.78 -1.24
CA THR A 857 -2.59 -33.59 -0.49
C THR A 857 -3.26 -32.62 -1.45
N SER A 858 -4.41 -32.07 -1.04
CA SER A 858 -5.12 -31.03 -1.79
C SER A 858 -5.55 -29.88 -0.87
N PHE A 859 -5.81 -28.72 -1.46
CA PHE A 859 -6.27 -27.52 -0.75
C PHE A 859 -7.65 -27.10 -1.26
N ASP A 860 -8.61 -27.09 -0.34
CA ASP A 860 -9.97 -26.67 -0.63
C ASP A 860 -10.10 -25.14 -0.54
N GLY A 861 -10.98 -24.56 -1.37
CA GLY A 861 -11.26 -23.13 -1.36
C GLY A 861 -10.22 -22.26 -2.04
N ALA A 862 -9.27 -22.85 -2.78
CA ALA A 862 -8.37 -22.10 -3.64
C ALA A 862 -9.15 -21.52 -4.83
N THR A 863 -9.22 -20.18 -4.90
CA THR A 863 -9.87 -19.45 -6.00
C THR A 863 -8.98 -18.30 -6.46
N PRO A 864 -9.08 -17.84 -7.71
CA PRO A 864 -8.33 -16.68 -8.19
C PRO A 864 -8.56 -15.42 -7.35
N GLU A 865 -9.77 -15.23 -6.79
CA GLU A 865 -10.12 -14.09 -5.94
C GLU A 865 -9.40 -14.16 -4.59
N ALA A 866 -9.44 -15.31 -3.92
CA ALA A 866 -8.70 -15.53 -2.68
C ALA A 866 -7.18 -15.39 -2.90
N PHE A 867 -6.67 -15.88 -4.04
CA PHE A 867 -5.28 -15.71 -4.43
C PHE A 867 -4.92 -14.24 -4.65
N ARG A 868 -5.78 -13.44 -5.32
CA ARG A 868 -5.56 -12.00 -5.50
C ARG A 868 -5.36 -11.29 -4.17
N VAL A 869 -6.23 -11.52 -3.19
CA VAL A 869 -6.12 -10.93 -1.85
C VAL A 869 -4.84 -11.38 -1.14
N TYR A 870 -4.43 -12.64 -1.32
CA TYR A 870 -3.16 -13.14 -0.79
C TYR A 870 -1.96 -12.41 -1.40
N VAL A 871 -1.96 -12.24 -2.72
CA VAL A 871 -0.91 -11.49 -3.45
C VAL A 871 -0.83 -10.05 -2.95
N GLU A 872 -1.97 -9.36 -2.83
CA GLU A 872 -2.04 -7.99 -2.28
C GLU A 872 -1.39 -7.91 -0.89
N ALA A 873 -1.72 -8.83 0.02
CA ALA A 873 -1.14 -8.86 1.36
C ALA A 873 0.39 -9.08 1.36
N LYS A 874 0.90 -9.91 0.44
CA LYS A 874 2.34 -10.18 0.33
C LYS A 874 3.09 -9.07 -0.41
N ILE A 875 2.45 -8.34 -1.30
CA ILE A 875 2.97 -7.10 -1.87
C ILE A 875 3.15 -6.04 -0.77
N ASP A 876 2.16 -5.88 0.11
CA ASP A 876 2.26 -4.96 1.26
C ASP A 876 3.39 -5.38 2.21
N GLU A 877 3.58 -6.68 2.45
CA GLU A 877 4.72 -7.18 3.23
C GLU A 877 6.05 -6.84 2.57
N ALA A 878 6.17 -7.06 1.24
CA ALA A 878 7.38 -6.71 0.48
C ALA A 878 7.68 -5.21 0.56
N ARG A 879 6.68 -4.35 0.37
CA ARG A 879 6.82 -2.89 0.46
C ARG A 879 7.27 -2.42 1.84
N ARG A 880 6.73 -3.05 2.88
CA ARG A 880 7.03 -2.68 4.26
C ARG A 880 8.46 -2.99 4.67
N PHE A 881 9.03 -4.08 4.18
CA PHE A 881 10.31 -4.59 4.66
C PHE A 881 11.43 -4.61 3.62
N LEU A 882 11.13 -4.43 2.34
CA LEU A 882 12.10 -4.49 1.24
C LEU A 882 12.11 -3.19 0.44
N MET A 883 13.21 -2.89 -0.24
CA MET A 883 13.39 -1.66 -1.01
C MET A 883 14.01 -1.93 -2.39
N GLY A 884 13.63 -1.14 -3.38
CA GLY A 884 14.22 -1.15 -4.71
C GLY A 884 14.21 -2.53 -5.38
N GLU A 885 15.36 -2.98 -5.85
CA GLU A 885 15.49 -4.27 -6.53
C GLU A 885 15.31 -5.48 -5.60
N GLU A 886 15.42 -5.31 -4.29
CA GLU A 886 15.07 -6.36 -3.31
C GLU A 886 13.57 -6.59 -3.16
N ARG A 887 12.67 -5.76 -3.75
CA ARG A 887 11.22 -6.00 -3.70
C ARG A 887 10.81 -7.15 -4.61
N LEU A 888 11.20 -8.36 -4.23
CA LEU A 888 10.82 -9.60 -4.90
C LEU A 888 9.61 -10.23 -4.21
N LEU A 889 8.73 -10.83 -5.01
CA LEU A 889 7.64 -11.69 -4.58
C LEU A 889 7.76 -13.02 -5.32
N PHE A 890 7.92 -14.13 -4.62
CA PHE A 890 7.99 -15.43 -5.27
C PHE A 890 6.60 -16.06 -5.41
N VAL A 891 6.42 -16.88 -6.46
CA VAL A 891 5.20 -17.63 -6.71
C VAL A 891 5.53 -19.11 -6.84
N ASN A 892 4.89 -19.94 -6.05
CA ASN A 892 5.00 -21.40 -6.14
C ASN A 892 3.70 -21.97 -6.74
N ALA A 893 3.59 -22.15 -8.09
CA ALA A 893 4.64 -22.01 -9.08
C ALA A 893 4.07 -21.50 -10.42
N TRP A 894 4.91 -21.43 -11.47
CA TRP A 894 4.46 -21.17 -12.84
C TRP A 894 3.72 -22.38 -13.42
N ASN A 895 4.34 -23.57 -13.34
CA ASN A 895 3.91 -24.76 -14.09
C ASN A 895 4.05 -26.09 -13.31
N GLU A 896 3.86 -26.11 -12.01
CA GLU A 896 3.79 -27.37 -11.23
C GLU A 896 2.41 -28.05 -11.39
N TRP A 897 2.10 -28.46 -12.64
CA TRP A 897 0.80 -29.03 -13.02
C TRP A 897 0.41 -30.28 -12.21
N ALA A 898 1.36 -31.19 -11.98
CA ALA A 898 1.08 -32.41 -11.24
C ALA A 898 1.01 -32.21 -9.70
N GLU A 899 1.26 -30.97 -9.26
CA GLU A 899 1.01 -30.52 -7.89
C GLU A 899 -0.14 -29.51 -7.80
N GLY A 900 -0.88 -29.27 -8.91
CA GLY A 900 -1.97 -28.31 -8.96
C GLY A 900 -1.56 -26.89 -8.65
N ALA A 901 -0.26 -26.59 -8.62
CA ALA A 901 0.33 -25.29 -8.31
C ALA A 901 0.84 -24.64 -9.60
N HIS A 902 -0.07 -24.03 -10.37
CA HIS A 902 0.29 -23.43 -11.65
C HIS A 902 -0.43 -22.09 -11.87
N LEU A 903 0.30 -21.12 -12.45
CA LEU A 903 -0.26 -19.88 -12.98
C LEU A 903 -0.67 -20.00 -14.44
N GLU A 904 -0.10 -20.97 -15.16
CA GLU A 904 -0.45 -21.22 -16.57
C GLU A 904 -1.95 -21.47 -16.72
N PRO A 905 -2.59 -20.93 -17.80
CA PRO A 905 -4.02 -21.08 -18.02
C PRO A 905 -4.47 -22.53 -18.16
N ASP A 906 -5.49 -22.92 -17.43
CA ASP A 906 -6.13 -24.23 -17.48
C ASP A 906 -7.52 -24.16 -18.11
N THR A 907 -8.12 -25.33 -18.35
CA THR A 907 -9.48 -25.41 -18.95
C THR A 907 -10.59 -25.04 -17.95
N GLY A 908 -10.31 -25.03 -16.64
CA GLY A 908 -11.29 -24.72 -15.60
C GLY A 908 -11.37 -23.23 -15.30
N PHE A 909 -10.22 -22.57 -15.07
CA PHE A 909 -10.13 -21.19 -14.68
C PHE A 909 -9.64 -20.26 -15.81
N GLY A 910 -9.18 -20.80 -16.95
CA GLY A 910 -8.60 -19.99 -18.02
C GLY A 910 -7.43 -19.13 -17.52
N HIS A 911 -7.43 -17.86 -17.82
CA HIS A 911 -6.38 -16.89 -17.42
C HIS A 911 -6.54 -16.30 -16.01
N ARG A 912 -7.58 -16.65 -15.26
CA ARG A 912 -7.98 -15.94 -14.03
C ARG A 912 -6.92 -15.90 -12.94
N TRP A 913 -6.04 -16.91 -12.80
CA TRP A 913 -4.92 -16.88 -11.87
C TRP A 913 -3.91 -15.78 -12.23
N LEU A 914 -3.61 -15.66 -13.52
CA LEU A 914 -2.74 -14.60 -14.04
C LEU A 914 -3.40 -13.22 -13.96
N GLU A 915 -4.69 -13.13 -14.22
CA GLU A 915 -5.49 -11.90 -14.04
C GLU A 915 -5.48 -11.45 -12.59
N ALA A 916 -5.70 -12.35 -11.65
CA ALA A 916 -5.62 -12.08 -10.21
C ALA A 916 -4.24 -11.54 -9.80
N MET A 917 -3.15 -12.10 -10.34
CA MET A 917 -1.80 -11.59 -10.12
C MET A 917 -1.62 -10.18 -10.68
N ARG A 918 -2.00 -9.95 -11.94
CA ARG A 918 -1.92 -8.63 -12.60
C ARG A 918 -2.72 -7.58 -11.84
N ASP A 919 -3.95 -7.92 -11.45
CA ASP A 919 -4.87 -7.00 -10.78
C ASP A 919 -4.34 -6.64 -9.40
N ALA A 920 -3.81 -7.59 -8.63
CA ALA A 920 -3.13 -7.31 -7.37
C ALA A 920 -1.92 -6.37 -7.54
N LEU A 921 -1.10 -6.57 -8.57
CA LEU A 921 0.02 -5.69 -8.90
C LEU A 921 -0.43 -4.28 -9.32
N THR A 922 -1.60 -4.17 -9.95
CA THR A 922 -2.17 -2.91 -10.44
C THR A 922 -2.86 -2.15 -9.31
N VAL A 923 -3.71 -2.80 -8.53
CA VAL A 923 -4.35 -2.22 -7.32
C VAL A 923 -3.28 -1.69 -6.38
N ALA A 924 -2.24 -2.47 -6.18
CA ALA A 924 -1.11 -2.07 -5.36
C ALA A 924 -0.34 -0.84 -5.90
N ARG A 925 -0.46 -0.49 -7.18
CA ARG A 925 0.09 0.75 -7.77
C ARG A 925 -0.82 1.97 -7.55
N TRP A 926 -2.12 1.75 -7.33
CA TRP A 926 -3.12 2.80 -7.20
C TRP A 926 -3.65 2.95 -5.75
N ALA A 927 -3.40 1.97 -4.88
CA ALA A 927 -3.68 2.05 -3.44
C ALA A 927 -2.51 2.69 -2.71
#